data_f774242effd6b1bd92b7bece3456f33d
#
_entry.id   f774242effd6b1bd92b7bece3456f33d
#
_cell.length_a   1.000
_cell.length_b   1.000
_cell.length_c   1.000
_cell.angle_alpha   90.00
_cell.angle_beta   90.00
_cell.angle_gamma   90.00
#
_symmetry.space_group_name_H-M   'P 1'
#
loop_
_entity.id
_entity.type
_entity.pdbx_description
1 polymer ?
#
loop_
_entity_poly.entity_id
_entity_poly.type
_entity_poly.pdbx_seq_one_letter_code
_entity_poly.pdbx_strand_id
1 'polypeptide(L)'
;HHPLQDGFRLPAGRPLPCPPPPPAGAITAEIPAGTVVNGGDVHSIVTQKVFGEANNFTVSGVQQVMNGGTTHNSNIFPYGKQEVLKGGVSYNTGVQYYGVMEINGRAYSSSVDSYGTIDVNAGGYAWNTTVNGGSFFVSAGANADGTVLNSGHQYISGTDKNSTVNGGIQEIRSGGVASGTVIKDGTQQINEGGRAENTIASGSALLDVFGSINGASVADDATLIIAGNGHADGTRLTGGTMEINDDASSANTIVSGGTQYVYGTETGSTVSGGRQNVESGGKVLNAVLSGNGIQTIYNGGTAQNTRIVNGGFQEIENGGLAEQTFIGQNGIQQINDGGTAQKNTVENSGLQNIENGGLADGTTVTLQGMQWISAGGIARNTQITEQGLQDVKNGGLADGTAVWNGGVQQISAGGRAVGTLIGYNGLQNVDNDGTADGTAVFQQGIQWIHAGGIAKNTEIFTYALQGIESGGTAEDTVIRDKGIQWIYAGGTSRNTKIQNGGIVYLQAGGNLSGQTEFSGGTLNILGSNAIFDLSLDNSTVNFVRGSSFSSLNIKNLNGRGRFYLNSNLSQNQSDHINIENGDGSFGLVIHDYSMESSLPSEFKIIDEAAGAHDSFYLVGNAVDIGAFHYNLREENGNWVLVRTEQLTDTSLIAKNTFASLSSLFYTHLSPVYNHLRTAPGSSSPKNGLWVKSLGRRIKFKFKDDTGSRINVFGLETGYDRDVWSNGGNILSLGFYGGYTDSRQKYDRSGKGNGNTYSLGLYSAFNTADRYFINIVGSYFWHDQKITSHMPDGTGVISKYDTNSWQASVFAGRRFDFAEGWFIEPSVGADYMMINGLLY
;
A
#
# COMPACT_ATOMS: atom_id res chain seq x y z
N HIS A 1 11.44 38.91 -23.01
CA HIS A 1 11.64 40.34 -22.73
C HIS A 1 11.73 41.16 -24.00
N HIS A 2 10.59 41.56 -24.55
CA HIS A 2 10.52 42.75 -25.36
C HIS A 2 9.30 43.54 -24.85
N PRO A 3 9.46 44.80 -24.44
CA PRO A 3 8.35 45.66 -24.06
C PRO A 3 7.74 46.20 -25.35
N LEU A 4 6.60 45.69 -25.76
CA LEU A 4 5.70 46.38 -26.67
C LEU A 4 4.56 46.98 -25.85
N GLN A 5 4.89 47.94 -24.97
CA GLN A 5 4.02 49.00 -24.53
C GLN A 5 4.20 50.17 -25.48
N ASP A 6 3.49 50.14 -26.57
CA ASP A 6 3.04 51.38 -27.19
C ASP A 6 1.68 51.04 -27.87
N GLY A 7 0.65 51.47 -27.17
CA GLY A 7 -0.70 51.40 -27.71
C GLY A 7 -0.81 52.26 -28.96
N PHE A 8 -0.88 51.60 -30.10
CA PHE A 8 -1.42 52.25 -31.29
C PHE A 8 -2.87 52.60 -31.04
N ARG A 9 -3.11 53.71 -30.37
CA ARG A 9 -4.37 54.40 -30.51
C ARG A 9 -4.40 54.95 -31.90
N LEU A 10 -5.06 54.23 -32.81
CA LEU A 10 -5.51 54.82 -34.07
C LEU A 10 -6.38 56.05 -33.68
N PRO A 11 -6.14 57.23 -34.33
CA PRO A 11 -6.94 58.40 -34.04
C PRO A 11 -8.40 58.05 -34.27
N ALA A 12 -9.28 58.47 -33.33
CA ALA A 12 -10.71 58.49 -33.48
C ALA A 12 -11.05 58.95 -34.89
N GLY A 13 -11.72 58.07 -35.70
CA GLY A 13 -12.05 58.40 -37.10
C GLY A 13 -12.68 59.79 -37.12
N ARG A 14 -12.05 60.68 -37.87
CA ARG A 14 -12.68 61.91 -38.24
C ARG A 14 -14.05 61.54 -38.81
N PRO A 15 -15.15 62.12 -38.38
CA PRO A 15 -16.39 61.95 -39.09
C PRO A 15 -16.14 62.26 -40.56
N LEU A 16 -16.46 61.34 -41.47
CA LEU A 16 -16.52 61.59 -42.91
C LEU A 16 -17.28 62.91 -43.12
N PRO A 17 -16.83 63.80 -43.95
CA PRO A 17 -17.61 65.02 -44.27
C PRO A 17 -18.98 64.56 -44.74
N CYS A 18 -20.03 64.92 -44.05
CA CYS A 18 -21.38 64.85 -44.60
C CYS A 18 -21.38 65.29 -46.06
N PRO A 19 -21.96 64.53 -46.99
CA PRO A 19 -22.17 64.98 -48.34
C PRO A 19 -22.84 66.32 -48.20
N PRO A 20 -22.48 67.36 -49.04
CA PRO A 20 -23.12 68.63 -49.01
C PRO A 20 -24.64 68.49 -49.19
N PRO A 21 -25.51 69.20 -48.51
CA PRO A 21 -26.94 69.18 -48.74
C PRO A 21 -27.21 69.36 -50.22
N PRO A 22 -28.21 68.67 -50.78
CA PRO A 22 -28.55 68.77 -52.20
C PRO A 22 -28.72 70.25 -52.51
N PRO A 23 -28.19 70.73 -53.66
CA PRO A 23 -28.40 72.11 -54.07
C PRO A 23 -29.84 72.44 -54.16
N ALA A 24 -30.30 73.62 -53.78
CA ALA A 24 -31.64 74.13 -53.95
C ALA A 24 -32.07 74.07 -55.40
N GLY A 25 -32.91 73.03 -55.75
CA GLY A 25 -33.33 72.76 -57.11
C GLY A 25 -33.21 71.20 -57.48
N ALA A 26 -33.14 70.34 -56.51
CA ALA A 26 -33.06 68.87 -56.73
C ALA A 26 -34.26 68.37 -57.53
N ILE A 27 -34.01 67.69 -58.61
CA ILE A 27 -35.02 67.10 -59.51
C ILE A 27 -35.36 65.74 -58.93
N THR A 28 -36.66 65.47 -58.71
CA THR A 28 -37.22 64.16 -58.36
C THR A 28 -37.67 63.44 -59.62
N ALA A 29 -37.09 62.24 -59.86
CA ALA A 29 -37.56 61.30 -60.91
C ALA A 29 -38.18 60.08 -60.15
N GLU A 30 -39.29 59.52 -60.70
CA GLU A 30 -39.94 58.35 -60.09
C GLU A 30 -40.08 57.25 -61.13
N ILE A 31 -39.85 56.00 -60.67
CA ILE A 31 -40.20 54.76 -61.39
C ILE A 31 -41.45 54.20 -60.67
N PRO A 32 -42.62 54.26 -61.29
CA PRO A 32 -43.83 53.89 -60.61
C PRO A 32 -43.98 52.38 -60.38
N ALA A 33 -44.78 51.99 -59.41
CA ALA A 33 -45.05 50.58 -59.15
C ALA A 33 -45.54 49.83 -60.39
N GLY A 34 -45.05 48.61 -60.61
CA GLY A 34 -45.38 47.77 -61.73
C GLY A 34 -44.69 48.15 -63.03
N THR A 35 -43.80 49.16 -63.08
CA THR A 35 -42.97 49.47 -64.25
C THR A 35 -41.54 48.97 -64.13
N VAL A 36 -40.94 48.56 -65.21
CA VAL A 36 -39.53 48.13 -65.34
C VAL A 36 -38.77 49.12 -66.22
N VAL A 37 -37.69 49.73 -65.72
CA VAL A 37 -36.86 50.63 -66.49
C VAL A 37 -35.46 50.06 -66.61
N ASN A 38 -34.92 49.90 -67.82
CA ASN A 38 -33.63 49.30 -68.07
C ASN A 38 -32.64 50.40 -68.56
N GLY A 39 -31.57 50.57 -67.78
CA GLY A 39 -30.53 51.55 -68.06
C GLY A 39 -30.91 53.01 -67.77
N GLY A 40 -29.95 53.79 -67.35
CA GLY A 40 -30.07 55.19 -67.06
C GLY A 40 -29.06 55.72 -66.05
N ASP A 41 -28.94 57.01 -65.99
CA ASP A 41 -28.06 57.71 -65.14
C ASP A 41 -28.82 58.54 -64.10
N VAL A 42 -28.55 58.37 -62.82
CA VAL A 42 -29.04 59.29 -61.79
C VAL A 42 -27.95 60.35 -61.56
N HIS A 43 -28.09 61.49 -62.19
CA HIS A 43 -27.06 62.56 -62.06
C HIS A 43 -27.01 63.16 -60.66
N SER A 44 -25.94 63.86 -60.34
CA SER A 44 -25.65 64.45 -58.99
C SER A 44 -26.74 65.40 -58.44
N ILE A 45 -27.59 65.92 -59.20
CA ILE A 45 -28.73 66.83 -58.80
C ILE A 45 -30.08 66.12 -58.77
N VAL A 46 -30.13 64.84 -59.07
CA VAL A 46 -31.36 64.01 -59.19
C VAL A 46 -31.54 63.10 -57.96
N THR A 47 -32.80 63.15 -57.44
CA THR A 47 -33.26 62.07 -56.54
C THR A 47 -34.25 61.19 -57.32
N GLN A 48 -33.88 59.96 -57.61
CA GLN A 48 -34.74 58.95 -58.20
C GLN A 48 -35.50 58.14 -57.16
N LYS A 49 -36.80 58.11 -57.21
CA LYS A 49 -37.62 57.24 -56.36
C LYS A 49 -38.04 55.98 -57.11
N VAL A 50 -37.72 54.81 -56.66
CA VAL A 50 -38.04 53.53 -57.32
C VAL A 50 -39.17 52.85 -56.54
N PHE A 51 -40.35 52.82 -57.04
CA PHE A 51 -41.50 52.04 -56.57
C PHE A 51 -41.77 50.80 -57.47
N GLY A 52 -41.29 50.79 -58.72
CA GLY A 52 -41.26 49.68 -59.65
C GLY A 52 -39.85 48.97 -59.66
N GLU A 53 -39.40 48.65 -60.88
CA GLU A 53 -38.10 48.00 -61.04
C GLU A 53 -37.12 48.87 -61.87
N ALA A 54 -35.92 49.07 -61.31
CA ALA A 54 -34.86 49.84 -62.02
C ALA A 54 -33.60 48.93 -62.24
N ASN A 55 -33.26 48.72 -63.52
CA ASN A 55 -32.19 47.86 -63.89
C ASN A 55 -31.03 48.59 -64.55
N ASN A 56 -29.76 48.22 -64.18
CA ASN A 56 -28.54 48.71 -64.78
C ASN A 56 -28.36 50.24 -64.70
N PHE A 57 -28.65 50.87 -63.57
CA PHE A 57 -28.51 52.33 -63.36
C PHE A 57 -27.09 52.71 -62.88
N THR A 58 -26.61 53.83 -63.40
CA THR A 58 -25.45 54.52 -62.88
C THR A 58 -25.96 55.63 -61.96
N VAL A 59 -25.48 55.65 -60.72
CA VAL A 59 -26.00 56.56 -59.67
C VAL A 59 -24.88 57.48 -59.24
N SER A 60 -24.95 58.77 -59.67
CA SER A 60 -24.08 59.84 -59.18
C SER A 60 -24.90 60.88 -58.36
N GLY A 61 -26.21 60.71 -58.25
CA GLY A 61 -27.17 61.47 -57.46
C GLY A 61 -27.68 60.59 -56.30
N VAL A 62 -28.95 60.68 -55.98
CA VAL A 62 -29.64 59.84 -54.97
C VAL A 62 -30.63 58.92 -55.61
N GLN A 63 -30.55 57.63 -55.40
CA GLN A 63 -31.59 56.65 -55.78
C GLN A 63 -32.24 56.10 -54.55
N GLN A 64 -33.54 56.34 -54.35
CA GLN A 64 -34.33 55.85 -53.24
C GLN A 64 -35.20 54.66 -53.69
N VAL A 65 -34.86 53.41 -53.17
CA VAL A 65 -35.66 52.23 -53.41
C VAL A 65 -36.79 52.20 -52.39
N MET A 66 -37.97 52.49 -52.84
CA MET A 66 -39.18 52.67 -52.03
C MET A 66 -39.75 51.31 -51.62
N ASN A 67 -40.74 51.28 -50.71
CA ASN A 67 -41.45 50.08 -50.34
C ASN A 67 -42.10 49.41 -51.59
N GLY A 68 -41.74 48.14 -51.86
CA GLY A 68 -42.17 47.39 -53.06
C GLY A 68 -41.30 47.66 -54.27
N GLY A 69 -40.44 48.66 -54.30
CA GLY A 69 -39.46 48.92 -55.35
C GLY A 69 -38.31 47.99 -55.36
N THR A 70 -37.75 47.67 -56.58
CA THR A 70 -36.67 46.81 -56.79
C THR A 70 -35.57 47.42 -57.64
N THR A 71 -34.32 47.26 -57.37
CA THR A 71 -33.24 47.66 -58.25
C THR A 71 -32.33 46.42 -58.55
N HIS A 72 -31.80 46.37 -59.80
CA HIS A 72 -30.87 45.38 -60.24
C HIS A 72 -29.65 46.02 -60.90
N ASN A 73 -28.48 45.55 -60.58
CA ASN A 73 -27.19 45.98 -61.19
C ASN A 73 -26.96 47.51 -61.15
N SER A 74 -27.36 48.18 -60.07
CA SER A 74 -27.06 49.59 -59.91
C SER A 74 -25.59 49.82 -59.60
N ASN A 75 -24.99 50.84 -60.20
CA ASN A 75 -23.57 51.17 -59.98
C ASN A 75 -23.51 52.58 -59.37
N ILE A 76 -23.11 52.64 -58.12
CA ILE A 76 -23.02 53.94 -57.40
C ILE A 76 -21.65 54.56 -57.63
N PHE A 77 -21.56 55.56 -58.39
CA PHE A 77 -20.33 56.31 -58.74
C PHE A 77 -19.92 57.31 -57.63
N PRO A 78 -18.74 57.91 -57.73
CA PRO A 78 -18.30 58.80 -56.67
C PRO A 78 -19.34 59.89 -56.33
N TYR A 79 -19.55 60.01 -54.97
CA TYR A 79 -20.51 60.92 -54.33
C TYR A 79 -21.98 60.54 -54.59
N GLY A 80 -22.29 59.48 -55.36
CA GLY A 80 -23.66 58.95 -55.49
C GLY A 80 -24.12 58.24 -54.26
N LYS A 81 -25.44 58.16 -54.07
CA LYS A 81 -26.10 57.51 -52.95
C LYS A 81 -27.26 56.64 -53.39
N GLN A 82 -27.29 55.39 -52.94
CA GLN A 82 -28.51 54.57 -52.99
C GLN A 82 -29.08 54.38 -51.58
N GLU A 83 -30.33 54.63 -51.39
CA GLU A 83 -31.09 54.43 -50.17
C GLU A 83 -32.11 53.31 -50.38
N VAL A 84 -31.89 52.14 -49.82
CA VAL A 84 -32.92 51.05 -49.87
C VAL A 84 -33.80 51.18 -48.66
N LEU A 85 -34.97 51.77 -48.83
CA LEU A 85 -35.92 52.04 -47.75
C LEU A 85 -36.65 50.73 -47.32
N LYS A 86 -37.30 50.80 -46.16
CA LYS A 86 -38.03 49.63 -45.62
C LYS A 86 -39.04 49.11 -46.66
N GLY A 87 -38.95 47.80 -46.97
CA GLY A 87 -39.75 47.14 -48.00
C GLY A 87 -39.18 47.26 -49.41
N GLY A 88 -38.15 48.09 -49.68
CA GLY A 88 -37.37 48.11 -50.92
C GLY A 88 -36.34 47.00 -50.99
N VAL A 89 -36.02 46.58 -52.23
CA VAL A 89 -35.01 45.49 -52.46
C VAL A 89 -34.02 45.93 -53.52
N SER A 90 -32.72 45.68 -53.25
CA SER A 90 -31.62 45.94 -54.23
C SER A 90 -30.88 44.68 -54.53
N TYR A 91 -30.57 44.40 -55.78
CA TYR A 91 -29.77 43.28 -56.27
C TYR A 91 -28.52 43.75 -56.99
N ASN A 92 -27.34 43.14 -56.75
CA ASN A 92 -26.11 43.34 -57.52
C ASN A 92 -25.67 44.82 -57.59
N THR A 93 -25.74 45.55 -56.47
CA THR A 93 -25.37 46.99 -56.48
C THR A 93 -23.84 47.06 -56.22
N GLY A 94 -23.11 47.73 -57.19
CA GLY A 94 -21.71 48.11 -57.04
C GLY A 94 -21.58 49.50 -56.45
N VAL A 95 -20.88 49.62 -55.31
CA VAL A 95 -20.58 50.89 -54.67
C VAL A 95 -19.15 51.25 -54.99
N GLN A 96 -18.94 52.21 -55.82
CA GLN A 96 -17.62 52.68 -56.29
C GLN A 96 -17.01 53.69 -55.28
N TYR A 97 -15.81 54.12 -55.61
CA TYR A 97 -15.06 55.10 -54.86
C TYR A 97 -15.88 56.28 -54.35
N TYR A 98 -15.95 56.54 -53.02
CA TYR A 98 -16.83 57.55 -52.37
C TYR A 98 -18.31 57.39 -52.62
N GLY A 99 -18.81 56.31 -53.20
CA GLY A 99 -20.25 56.04 -53.27
C GLY A 99 -20.76 55.55 -51.93
N VAL A 100 -22.07 55.76 -51.67
CA VAL A 100 -22.74 55.35 -50.43
C VAL A 100 -23.97 54.59 -50.71
N MET A 101 -24.15 53.42 -50.08
CA MET A 101 -25.38 52.66 -50.07
C MET A 101 -25.91 52.53 -48.63
N GLU A 102 -27.11 52.99 -48.41
CA GLU A 102 -27.83 52.86 -47.13
C GLU A 102 -28.94 51.82 -47.23
N ILE A 103 -28.96 50.81 -46.36
CA ILE A 103 -29.91 49.68 -46.44
C ILE A 103 -30.81 49.69 -45.20
N ASN A 104 -32.02 50.17 -45.33
CA ASN A 104 -33.11 50.02 -44.35
C ASN A 104 -34.12 48.93 -44.80
N GLY A 105 -33.98 48.42 -46.03
CA GLY A 105 -34.70 47.31 -46.62
C GLY A 105 -33.85 46.05 -46.77
N ARG A 106 -33.76 45.53 -48.00
CA ARG A 106 -32.99 44.34 -48.33
C ARG A 106 -32.01 44.58 -49.48
N ALA A 107 -30.77 44.16 -49.34
CA ALA A 107 -29.82 44.16 -50.44
C ALA A 107 -29.20 42.79 -50.63
N TYR A 108 -29.05 42.38 -51.87
CA TYR A 108 -28.51 41.09 -52.25
C TYR A 108 -27.32 41.27 -53.23
N SER A 109 -26.20 40.53 -52.96
CA SER A 109 -25.05 40.51 -53.82
C SER A 109 -24.42 41.87 -54.16
N SER A 110 -24.46 42.77 -53.21
CA SER A 110 -23.84 44.09 -53.35
C SER A 110 -22.34 44.03 -53.20
N SER A 111 -21.63 44.95 -53.85
CA SER A 111 -20.18 45.08 -53.69
C SER A 111 -19.81 46.54 -53.31
N VAL A 112 -18.74 46.64 -52.52
CA VAL A 112 -18.16 47.93 -52.20
C VAL A 112 -16.68 47.96 -52.45
N ASP A 113 -16.24 48.88 -53.28
CA ASP A 113 -14.83 49.05 -53.66
C ASP A 113 -14.17 50.14 -52.75
N SER A 114 -12.88 50.34 -52.96
CA SER A 114 -12.07 51.25 -52.14
C SER A 114 -12.74 52.60 -51.92
N TYR A 115 -12.77 53.03 -50.64
CA TYR A 115 -13.41 54.23 -50.14
C TYR A 115 -14.91 54.33 -50.34
N GLY A 116 -15.61 53.33 -50.92
CA GLY A 116 -17.05 53.23 -50.91
C GLY A 116 -17.59 52.82 -49.54
N THR A 117 -18.85 53.10 -49.28
CA THR A 117 -19.52 52.77 -48.01
C THR A 117 -20.83 52.07 -48.22
N ILE A 118 -21.07 50.94 -47.54
CA ILE A 118 -22.42 50.34 -47.41
C ILE A 118 -22.79 50.36 -45.93
N ASP A 119 -23.94 50.99 -45.62
CA ASP A 119 -24.50 51.04 -44.26
C ASP A 119 -25.79 50.24 -44.19
N VAL A 120 -25.79 49.19 -43.38
CA VAL A 120 -27.03 48.45 -43.05
C VAL A 120 -27.60 49.02 -41.76
N ASN A 121 -28.66 49.72 -41.85
CA ASN A 121 -29.33 50.37 -40.71
C ASN A 121 -30.28 49.41 -39.96
N ALA A 122 -30.75 49.81 -38.79
CA ALA A 122 -31.65 48.98 -37.99
C ALA A 122 -32.87 48.46 -38.74
N GLY A 123 -33.05 47.14 -38.76
CA GLY A 123 -34.07 46.45 -39.52
C GLY A 123 -33.71 46.17 -40.98
N GLY A 124 -32.58 46.69 -41.50
CA GLY A 124 -32.06 46.41 -42.82
C GLY A 124 -31.40 45.01 -42.86
N TYR A 125 -31.31 44.45 -44.09
CA TYR A 125 -30.71 43.15 -44.34
C TYR A 125 -29.82 43.17 -45.60
N ALA A 126 -28.58 42.77 -45.47
CA ALA A 126 -27.64 42.60 -46.55
C ALA A 126 -27.23 41.11 -46.68
N TRP A 127 -27.29 40.59 -47.94
CA TRP A 127 -26.91 39.20 -48.24
C TRP A 127 -25.82 39.17 -49.34
N ASN A 128 -24.80 38.32 -49.11
CA ASN A 128 -23.68 38.09 -50.04
C ASN A 128 -23.02 39.42 -50.46
N THR A 129 -22.71 40.30 -49.50
CA THR A 129 -22.02 41.56 -49.75
C THR A 129 -20.54 41.28 -49.96
N THR A 130 -19.93 41.84 -51.05
CA THR A 130 -18.49 41.72 -51.28
C THR A 130 -17.81 43.08 -50.96
N VAL A 131 -16.77 43.05 -50.08
CA VAL A 131 -16.00 44.22 -49.69
C VAL A 131 -14.60 44.13 -50.26
N ASN A 132 -14.27 45.02 -51.22
CA ASN A 132 -13.00 45.06 -51.95
C ASN A 132 -12.21 46.36 -51.65
N GLY A 133 -12.13 46.76 -50.36
CA GLY A 133 -11.34 47.92 -49.92
C GLY A 133 -12.16 49.08 -49.37
N GLY A 134 -13.50 48.96 -49.40
CA GLY A 134 -14.42 49.93 -48.83
C GLY A 134 -14.75 49.66 -47.36
N SER A 135 -15.82 50.33 -46.89
CA SER A 135 -16.36 50.12 -45.52
C SER A 135 -17.76 49.56 -45.57
N PHE A 136 -18.01 48.53 -44.75
CA PHE A 136 -19.31 47.92 -44.63
C PHE A 136 -19.74 47.95 -43.17
N PHE A 137 -20.79 48.68 -42.89
CA PHE A 137 -21.37 48.87 -41.52
C PHE A 137 -22.65 48.04 -41.35
N VAL A 138 -22.70 47.25 -40.30
CA VAL A 138 -23.91 46.55 -39.83
C VAL A 138 -24.32 47.16 -38.52
N SER A 139 -25.27 48.13 -38.55
CA SER A 139 -25.68 48.87 -37.37
C SER A 139 -26.48 48.03 -36.37
N ALA A 140 -26.62 48.51 -35.13
CA ALA A 140 -27.41 47.81 -34.12
C ALA A 140 -28.87 47.53 -34.64
N GLY A 141 -29.31 46.24 -34.54
CA GLY A 141 -30.59 45.78 -35.05
C GLY A 141 -30.60 45.49 -36.56
N ALA A 142 -29.50 45.65 -37.29
CA ALA A 142 -29.31 45.22 -38.66
C ALA A 142 -28.77 43.80 -38.76
N ASN A 143 -28.94 43.20 -39.96
CA ASN A 143 -28.43 41.84 -40.24
C ASN A 143 -27.63 41.84 -41.54
N ALA A 144 -26.52 41.13 -41.53
CA ALA A 144 -25.74 40.74 -42.71
C ALA A 144 -25.56 39.23 -42.75
N ASP A 145 -25.46 38.64 -43.95
CA ASP A 145 -25.25 37.20 -44.12
C ASP A 145 -24.43 36.94 -45.41
N GLY A 146 -23.39 36.12 -45.29
CA GLY A 146 -22.56 35.72 -46.43
C GLY A 146 -21.64 36.82 -46.95
N THR A 147 -21.20 37.79 -46.11
CA THR A 147 -20.27 38.81 -46.46
C THR A 147 -18.91 38.20 -46.84
N VAL A 148 -18.35 38.66 -47.98
CA VAL A 148 -16.95 38.34 -48.40
C VAL A 148 -16.11 39.56 -48.28
N LEU A 149 -15.20 39.61 -47.34
CA LEU A 149 -14.27 40.69 -47.07
C LEU A 149 -12.88 40.34 -47.70
N ASN A 150 -12.64 40.86 -48.89
CA ASN A 150 -11.37 40.66 -49.57
C ASN A 150 -10.30 41.67 -49.14
N SER A 151 -10.73 42.87 -48.80
CA SER A 151 -9.93 43.94 -48.24
C SER A 151 -10.87 45.04 -47.70
N GLY A 152 -10.33 46.02 -46.92
CA GLY A 152 -11.13 47.08 -46.33
C GLY A 152 -11.68 46.70 -44.95
N HIS A 153 -12.82 47.25 -44.58
CA HIS A 153 -13.32 47.12 -43.21
C HIS A 153 -14.83 46.73 -43.17
N GLN A 154 -15.14 45.74 -42.32
CA GLN A 154 -16.53 45.47 -41.92
C GLN A 154 -16.70 45.85 -40.43
N TYR A 155 -17.66 46.65 -40.11
CA TYR A 155 -18.02 47.07 -38.74
C TYR A 155 -19.36 46.51 -38.31
N ILE A 156 -19.36 45.72 -37.22
CA ILE A 156 -20.56 44.98 -36.82
C ILE A 156 -20.99 45.47 -35.42
N SER A 157 -22.10 46.20 -35.39
CA SER A 157 -22.82 46.53 -34.14
C SER A 157 -24.18 45.79 -34.09
N GLY A 158 -24.60 45.15 -35.21
CA GLY A 158 -25.76 44.26 -35.34
C GLY A 158 -25.39 42.79 -35.40
N THR A 159 -26.04 42.05 -36.30
CA THR A 159 -25.78 40.62 -36.48
C THR A 159 -25.19 40.35 -37.86
N ASP A 160 -24.06 39.62 -37.91
CA ASP A 160 -23.44 39.16 -39.13
C ASP A 160 -23.32 37.65 -39.09
N LYS A 161 -23.58 36.96 -40.23
CA LYS A 161 -23.50 35.51 -40.32
C LYS A 161 -22.71 35.08 -41.54
N ASN A 162 -22.02 33.92 -41.41
CA ASN A 162 -21.39 33.20 -42.50
C ASN A 162 -20.42 34.04 -43.36
N SER A 163 -19.77 35.06 -42.73
CA SER A 163 -18.82 35.90 -43.44
C SER A 163 -17.53 35.19 -43.74
N THR A 164 -16.91 35.53 -44.88
CA THR A 164 -15.57 35.07 -45.24
C THR A 164 -14.62 36.28 -45.31
N VAL A 165 -13.56 36.21 -44.51
CA VAL A 165 -12.52 37.23 -44.44
C VAL A 165 -11.27 36.69 -45.14
N ASN A 166 -11.04 37.08 -46.39
CA ASN A 166 -9.86 36.70 -47.16
C ASN A 166 -8.70 37.68 -46.95
N GLY A 167 -9.00 38.89 -46.42
CA GLY A 167 -8.13 39.97 -46.06
C GLY A 167 -8.92 41.13 -45.49
N GLY A 168 -8.27 42.17 -44.96
CA GLY A 168 -8.96 43.28 -44.31
C GLY A 168 -9.32 42.98 -42.85
N ILE A 169 -10.21 43.83 -42.30
CA ILE A 169 -10.57 43.82 -40.87
C ILE A 169 -12.07 43.71 -40.70
N GLN A 170 -12.53 42.68 -40.03
CA GLN A 170 -13.87 42.55 -39.46
C GLN A 170 -13.83 43.00 -38.01
N GLU A 171 -14.44 44.15 -37.68
CA GLU A 171 -14.50 44.71 -36.31
C GLU A 171 -15.91 44.46 -35.73
N ILE A 172 -15.97 43.66 -34.66
CA ILE A 172 -17.21 43.43 -33.92
C ILE A 172 -17.23 44.38 -32.73
N ARG A 173 -18.13 45.36 -32.78
CA ARG A 173 -18.29 46.38 -31.78
C ARG A 173 -19.21 45.96 -30.64
N SER A 174 -19.27 46.76 -29.58
CA SER A 174 -20.15 46.51 -28.44
C SER A 174 -21.60 46.25 -28.91
N GLY A 175 -22.21 45.13 -28.46
CA GLY A 175 -23.55 44.67 -28.88
C GLY A 175 -23.60 43.96 -30.23
N GLY A 176 -22.53 43.99 -31.01
CA GLY A 176 -22.43 43.25 -32.28
C GLY A 176 -22.19 41.77 -32.09
N VAL A 177 -22.75 40.95 -33.02
CA VAL A 177 -22.56 39.48 -33.04
C VAL A 177 -22.18 39.05 -34.43
N ALA A 178 -21.05 38.38 -34.58
CA ALA A 178 -20.67 37.64 -35.78
C ALA A 178 -20.71 36.12 -35.52
N SER A 179 -21.30 35.36 -36.43
CA SER A 179 -21.45 33.91 -36.29
C SER A 179 -21.07 33.16 -37.58
N GLY A 180 -20.25 32.13 -37.45
CA GLY A 180 -19.82 31.32 -38.57
C GLY A 180 -18.84 32.01 -39.51
N THR A 181 -18.04 32.98 -39.03
CA THR A 181 -17.02 33.67 -39.83
C THR A 181 -15.87 32.71 -40.15
N VAL A 182 -15.46 32.69 -41.43
CA VAL A 182 -14.30 32.00 -41.91
C VAL A 182 -13.22 33.03 -42.27
N ILE A 183 -12.06 32.98 -41.60
CA ILE A 183 -10.93 33.87 -41.79
C ILE A 183 -9.76 33.09 -42.35
N LYS A 184 -9.24 33.52 -43.54
CA LYS A 184 -8.09 32.87 -44.14
C LYS A 184 -6.82 33.71 -43.98
N ASP A 185 -6.89 34.98 -44.34
CA ASP A 185 -5.81 35.95 -44.21
C ASP A 185 -6.40 37.32 -43.89
N GLY A 186 -6.56 37.69 -42.72
CA GLY A 186 -7.14 38.96 -42.30
C GLY A 186 -7.35 39.01 -40.79
N THR A 187 -8.04 40.04 -40.32
CA THR A 187 -8.19 40.22 -38.87
C THR A 187 -9.68 40.24 -38.51
N GLN A 188 -10.06 39.49 -37.50
CA GLN A 188 -11.28 39.69 -36.77
C GLN A 188 -10.96 40.31 -35.42
N GLN A 189 -11.38 41.54 -35.24
CA GLN A 189 -11.23 42.26 -33.96
C GLN A 189 -12.57 42.26 -33.21
N ILE A 190 -12.61 41.74 -32.01
CA ILE A 190 -13.79 41.66 -31.17
C ILE A 190 -13.61 42.62 -29.99
N ASN A 191 -14.20 43.76 -30.07
CA ASN A 191 -14.10 44.79 -29.06
C ASN A 191 -14.91 44.43 -27.79
N GLU A 192 -14.68 45.12 -26.71
CA GLU A 192 -15.43 44.94 -25.47
C GLU A 192 -16.96 45.01 -25.71
N GLY A 193 -17.70 44.01 -25.22
CA GLY A 193 -19.13 43.87 -25.45
C GLY A 193 -19.51 43.31 -26.83
N GLY A 194 -18.58 43.07 -27.72
CA GLY A 194 -18.74 42.34 -28.98
C GLY A 194 -18.67 40.81 -28.79
N ARG A 195 -19.33 40.05 -29.67
CA ARG A 195 -19.35 38.59 -29.58
C ARG A 195 -19.12 37.90 -30.94
N ALA A 196 -18.19 36.95 -31.00
CA ALA A 196 -18.05 36.06 -32.13
C ALA A 196 -18.44 34.62 -31.77
N GLU A 197 -19.00 33.87 -32.70
CA GLU A 197 -19.41 32.48 -32.53
C GLU A 197 -18.95 31.64 -33.71
N ASN A 198 -18.38 30.47 -33.42
CA ASN A 198 -17.96 29.47 -34.42
C ASN A 198 -17.08 30.06 -35.54
N THR A 199 -16.12 30.95 -35.16
CA THR A 199 -15.14 31.49 -36.10
C THR A 199 -14.12 30.41 -36.46
N ILE A 200 -13.86 30.25 -37.75
CA ILE A 200 -12.80 29.37 -38.29
C ILE A 200 -11.67 30.26 -38.82
N ALA A 201 -10.52 30.15 -38.19
CA ALA A 201 -9.31 30.88 -38.59
C ALA A 201 -8.25 29.91 -39.11
N SER A 202 -7.67 30.22 -40.26
CA SER A 202 -6.62 29.45 -40.93
C SER A 202 -5.66 30.39 -41.70
N GLY A 203 -4.60 29.84 -42.25
CA GLY A 203 -3.57 30.66 -42.91
C GLY A 203 -2.92 31.63 -41.93
N SER A 204 -2.77 32.92 -42.30
CA SER A 204 -2.19 33.96 -41.44
C SER A 204 -3.28 34.81 -40.72
N ALA A 205 -4.42 34.24 -40.46
CA ALA A 205 -5.53 34.93 -39.78
C ALA A 205 -5.16 35.40 -38.38
N LEU A 206 -5.64 36.61 -38.03
CA LEU A 206 -5.53 37.16 -36.68
C LEU A 206 -6.92 37.34 -36.04
N LEU A 207 -7.11 36.75 -34.90
CA LEU A 207 -8.26 36.95 -34.01
C LEU A 207 -7.80 37.76 -32.80
N ASP A 208 -8.30 38.99 -32.65
CA ASP A 208 -7.94 39.88 -31.54
C ASP A 208 -9.19 40.11 -30.66
N VAL A 209 -9.22 39.58 -29.45
CA VAL A 209 -10.43 39.44 -28.64
C VAL A 209 -10.33 40.24 -27.35
N PHE A 210 -11.03 41.35 -27.32
CA PHE A 210 -11.31 42.12 -26.09
C PHE A 210 -12.73 41.89 -25.55
N GLY A 211 -13.59 41.28 -26.34
CA GLY A 211 -14.96 40.87 -26.01
C GLY A 211 -15.07 39.41 -25.74
N SER A 212 -16.00 38.68 -26.41
CA SER A 212 -16.15 37.27 -26.23
C SER A 212 -16.11 36.48 -27.57
N ILE A 213 -15.47 35.30 -27.56
CA ILE A 213 -15.48 34.39 -28.67
C ILE A 213 -15.82 32.97 -28.20
N ASN A 214 -16.78 32.31 -28.87
CA ASN A 214 -17.20 30.96 -28.51
C ASN A 214 -17.05 30.01 -29.71
N GLY A 215 -16.48 28.82 -29.47
CA GLY A 215 -16.41 27.77 -30.48
C GLY A 215 -15.43 28.09 -31.62
N ALA A 216 -14.41 28.90 -31.38
CA ALA A 216 -13.37 29.20 -32.36
C ALA A 216 -12.59 27.96 -32.78
N SER A 217 -12.22 27.85 -34.06
CA SER A 217 -11.26 26.86 -34.58
C SER A 217 -10.05 27.61 -35.15
N VAL A 218 -8.87 27.31 -34.63
CA VAL A 218 -7.62 27.94 -35.02
C VAL A 218 -6.72 26.88 -35.60
N ALA A 219 -6.29 27.07 -36.86
CA ALA A 219 -5.48 26.11 -37.58
C ALA A 219 -4.32 26.80 -38.33
N ASP A 220 -3.46 26.01 -38.92
CA ASP A 220 -2.28 26.47 -39.67
C ASP A 220 -1.41 27.45 -38.89
N ASP A 221 -1.15 28.64 -39.42
CA ASP A 221 -0.37 29.70 -38.75
C ASP A 221 -1.23 30.81 -38.13
N ALA A 222 -2.56 30.59 -38.03
CA ALA A 222 -3.49 31.56 -37.46
C ALA A 222 -3.17 31.84 -35.98
N THR A 223 -3.43 33.10 -35.58
CA THR A 223 -3.19 33.55 -34.21
C THR A 223 -4.47 34.05 -33.58
N LEU A 224 -4.78 33.56 -32.36
CA LEU A 224 -5.85 34.05 -31.51
C LEU A 224 -5.23 34.72 -30.26
N ILE A 225 -5.47 36.00 -30.10
CA ILE A 225 -5.03 36.79 -28.93
C ILE A 225 -6.27 37.18 -28.13
N ILE A 226 -6.28 36.81 -26.86
CA ILE A 226 -7.31 37.23 -25.93
C ILE A 226 -6.70 38.26 -24.99
N ALA A 227 -7.18 39.49 -24.98
CA ALA A 227 -6.57 40.60 -24.26
C ALA A 227 -7.56 41.38 -23.41
N GLY A 228 -7.06 42.11 -22.45
CA GLY A 228 -7.91 42.84 -21.52
C GLY A 228 -8.87 41.92 -20.77
N ASN A 229 -10.14 42.26 -20.69
CA ASN A 229 -11.17 41.42 -20.09
C ASN A 229 -11.78 40.40 -21.09
N GLY A 230 -11.13 40.11 -22.19
CA GLY A 230 -11.59 39.18 -23.24
C GLY A 230 -11.79 37.77 -22.71
N HIS A 231 -12.76 37.09 -23.32
CA HIS A 231 -13.05 35.69 -22.96
C HIS A 231 -13.25 34.81 -24.18
N ALA A 232 -12.60 33.63 -24.17
CA ALA A 232 -12.82 32.56 -25.17
C ALA A 232 -13.40 31.34 -24.51
N ASP A 233 -14.40 30.69 -25.13
CA ASP A 233 -14.95 29.43 -24.67
C ASP A 233 -15.01 28.38 -25.79
N GLY A 234 -14.61 27.15 -25.50
CA GLY A 234 -14.70 26.04 -26.43
C GLY A 234 -13.78 26.17 -27.66
N THR A 235 -12.67 26.88 -27.56
CA THR A 235 -11.72 27.04 -28.68
C THR A 235 -11.06 25.71 -28.99
N ARG A 236 -10.98 25.38 -30.29
CA ARG A 236 -10.23 24.25 -30.82
C ARG A 236 -8.97 24.70 -31.54
N LEU A 237 -7.82 24.40 -31.00
CA LEU A 237 -6.52 24.68 -31.57
C LEU A 237 -5.98 23.41 -32.24
N THR A 238 -5.95 23.38 -33.58
CA THR A 238 -5.41 22.25 -34.37
C THR A 238 -4.06 22.54 -34.97
N GLY A 239 -3.67 23.82 -34.99
CA GLY A 239 -2.40 24.43 -35.38
C GLY A 239 -2.35 25.87 -34.91
N GLY A 240 -1.37 26.67 -35.30
CA GLY A 240 -1.28 28.07 -34.95
C GLY A 240 -1.02 28.37 -33.48
N THR A 241 -1.35 29.58 -33.09
CA THR A 241 -1.07 30.09 -31.74
C THR A 241 -2.31 30.68 -31.07
N MET A 242 -2.46 30.42 -29.80
CA MET A 242 -3.45 31.06 -28.91
C MET A 242 -2.72 31.71 -27.75
N GLU A 243 -2.98 33.00 -27.51
CA GLU A 243 -2.38 33.76 -26.42
C GLU A 243 -3.48 34.31 -25.51
N ILE A 244 -3.40 34.05 -24.22
CA ILE A 244 -4.31 34.55 -23.19
C ILE A 244 -3.55 35.50 -22.32
N ASN A 245 -3.76 36.78 -22.49
CA ASN A 245 -2.99 37.81 -21.75
C ASN A 245 -3.46 37.96 -20.29
N ASP A 246 -2.77 38.72 -19.50
CA ASP A 246 -2.84 38.77 -18.03
C ASP A 246 -4.29 38.87 -17.46
N ASP A 247 -5.09 39.78 -17.95
CA ASP A 247 -6.45 39.96 -17.46
C ASP A 247 -7.51 39.19 -18.23
N ALA A 248 -7.07 38.39 -19.23
CA ALA A 248 -7.95 37.62 -20.07
C ALA A 248 -8.21 36.22 -19.51
N SER A 249 -9.26 35.60 -20.04
CA SER A 249 -9.63 34.26 -19.64
C SER A 249 -10.05 33.38 -20.83
N SER A 250 -9.83 32.08 -20.72
CA SER A 250 -10.44 31.12 -21.59
C SER A 250 -10.94 29.88 -20.85
N ALA A 251 -11.86 29.15 -21.48
CA ALA A 251 -12.40 27.92 -20.94
C ALA A 251 -12.56 26.83 -22.01
N ASN A 252 -12.47 25.57 -21.59
CA ASN A 252 -12.76 24.40 -22.42
C ASN A 252 -11.93 24.35 -23.73
N THR A 253 -10.73 24.89 -23.75
CA THR A 253 -9.85 24.89 -24.92
C THR A 253 -9.40 23.46 -25.24
N ILE A 254 -9.48 23.04 -26.49
CA ILE A 254 -8.96 21.78 -27.01
C ILE A 254 -7.70 22.05 -27.82
N VAL A 255 -6.55 21.69 -27.29
CA VAL A 255 -5.24 21.85 -27.95
C VAL A 255 -4.83 20.47 -28.51
N SER A 256 -5.15 20.23 -29.78
CA SER A 256 -4.78 19.01 -30.51
C SER A 256 -3.59 19.22 -31.45
N GLY A 257 -3.12 20.44 -31.61
CA GLY A 257 -1.94 20.90 -32.33
C GLY A 257 -1.68 22.37 -31.97
N GLY A 258 -0.59 22.93 -32.47
CA GLY A 258 -0.18 24.32 -32.19
C GLY A 258 0.24 24.58 -30.73
N THR A 259 0.27 25.86 -30.36
CA THR A 259 0.74 26.30 -29.03
C THR A 259 -0.21 27.29 -28.40
N GLN A 260 -0.60 27.04 -27.14
CA GLN A 260 -1.32 27.97 -26.30
C GLN A 260 -0.38 28.57 -25.26
N TYR A 261 -0.34 29.88 -25.17
CA TYR A 261 0.37 30.66 -24.15
C TYR A 261 -0.63 31.21 -23.16
N VAL A 262 -0.46 30.94 -21.88
CA VAL A 262 -1.37 31.37 -20.83
C VAL A 262 -0.65 32.31 -19.88
N TYR A 263 -0.88 33.61 -20.00
CA TYR A 263 -0.49 34.65 -19.03
C TYR A 263 -1.65 34.99 -18.09
N GLY A 264 -2.89 34.79 -18.55
CA GLY A 264 -4.14 34.99 -17.82
C GLY A 264 -4.66 33.69 -17.19
N THR A 265 -5.95 33.43 -17.37
CA THR A 265 -6.61 32.25 -16.77
C THR A 265 -7.20 31.30 -17.82
N GLU A 266 -6.83 30.04 -17.79
CA GLU A 266 -7.43 28.95 -18.58
C GLU A 266 -8.11 27.95 -17.67
N THR A 267 -9.32 27.49 -18.02
CA THR A 267 -10.06 26.50 -17.22
C THR A 267 -10.57 25.36 -18.08
N GLY A 268 -10.28 24.11 -17.68
CA GLY A 268 -10.87 22.92 -18.31
C GLY A 268 -10.28 22.60 -19.69
N SER A 269 -9.07 23.01 -19.99
CA SER A 269 -8.40 22.69 -21.28
C SER A 269 -8.13 21.20 -21.41
N THR A 270 -8.20 20.71 -22.67
CA THR A 270 -7.75 19.36 -23.05
C THR A 270 -6.59 19.48 -24.02
N VAL A 271 -5.40 19.05 -23.64
CA VAL A 271 -4.19 19.07 -24.46
C VAL A 271 -3.87 17.65 -24.89
N SER A 272 -4.02 17.34 -26.18
CA SER A 272 -3.92 15.96 -26.70
C SER A 272 -2.88 15.76 -27.81
N GLY A 273 -2.22 16.82 -28.26
CA GLY A 273 -1.20 16.73 -29.33
C GLY A 273 -0.44 18.02 -29.56
N GLY A 274 -0.80 19.12 -28.86
CA GLY A 274 -0.12 20.42 -28.95
C GLY A 274 0.60 20.75 -27.63
N ARG A 275 0.94 22.02 -27.48
CA ARG A 275 1.60 22.59 -26.30
C ARG A 275 0.71 23.60 -25.59
N GLN A 276 0.74 23.59 -24.27
CA GLN A 276 0.20 24.63 -23.41
C GLN A 276 1.34 25.15 -22.52
N ASN A 277 1.71 26.38 -22.69
CA ASN A 277 2.72 27.07 -21.91
C ASN A 277 2.03 27.96 -20.87
N VAL A 278 2.30 27.67 -19.61
CA VAL A 278 1.79 28.49 -18.49
C VAL A 278 2.87 29.48 -18.10
N GLU A 279 2.70 30.70 -18.51
CA GLU A 279 3.70 31.76 -18.37
C GLU A 279 3.58 32.48 -17.02
N SER A 280 4.45 33.45 -16.77
CA SER A 280 4.43 34.24 -15.53
C SER A 280 3.08 34.94 -15.30
N GLY A 281 2.47 34.69 -14.15
CA GLY A 281 1.12 35.15 -13.82
C GLY A 281 -0.01 34.23 -14.29
N GLY A 282 0.28 33.37 -15.27
CA GLY A 282 -0.69 32.45 -15.87
C GLY A 282 -1.22 31.41 -14.89
N LYS A 283 -2.50 31.14 -15.00
CA LYS A 283 -3.19 30.13 -14.20
C LYS A 283 -3.97 29.15 -15.06
N VAL A 284 -3.67 27.85 -14.91
CA VAL A 284 -4.41 26.78 -15.57
C VAL A 284 -5.11 25.94 -14.53
N LEU A 285 -6.42 25.76 -14.67
CA LEU A 285 -7.26 24.98 -13.75
C LEU A 285 -7.92 23.82 -14.49
N ASN A 286 -7.88 22.63 -13.88
CA ASN A 286 -8.58 21.43 -14.34
C ASN A 286 -8.20 20.99 -15.78
N ALA A 287 -6.94 21.16 -16.18
CA ALA A 287 -6.47 20.71 -17.48
C ALA A 287 -6.39 19.18 -17.57
N VAL A 288 -6.63 18.63 -18.76
CA VAL A 288 -6.41 17.21 -19.07
C VAL A 288 -5.32 17.11 -20.13
N LEU A 289 -4.22 16.45 -19.80
CA LEU A 289 -3.11 16.16 -20.71
C LEU A 289 -3.19 14.68 -21.12
N SER A 290 -3.20 14.42 -22.42
CA SER A 290 -3.27 13.06 -22.95
C SER A 290 -2.57 12.94 -24.31
N GLY A 291 -2.40 11.71 -24.79
CA GLY A 291 -1.67 11.50 -26.04
C GLY A 291 -0.27 12.06 -25.96
N ASN A 292 0.08 12.93 -26.92
CA ASN A 292 1.38 13.64 -26.90
C ASN A 292 1.21 15.11 -26.46
N GLY A 293 0.16 15.43 -25.71
CA GLY A 293 -0.08 16.78 -25.20
C GLY A 293 0.92 17.16 -24.13
N ILE A 294 1.50 18.35 -24.26
CA ILE A 294 2.53 18.86 -23.35
C ILE A 294 2.05 20.13 -22.67
N GLN A 295 2.17 20.18 -21.34
CA GLN A 295 2.03 21.41 -20.58
C GLN A 295 3.37 21.76 -19.93
N THR A 296 3.89 22.96 -20.19
CA THR A 296 5.09 23.46 -19.54
C THR A 296 4.72 24.65 -18.65
N ILE A 297 5.10 24.57 -17.40
CA ILE A 297 4.83 25.61 -16.40
C ILE A 297 6.11 26.38 -16.13
N TYR A 298 6.15 27.62 -16.56
CA TYR A 298 7.31 28.50 -16.41
C TYR A 298 7.28 29.29 -15.10
N ASN A 299 8.31 30.06 -14.86
CA ASN A 299 8.47 30.90 -13.67
C ASN A 299 7.26 31.80 -13.42
N GLY A 300 6.65 31.67 -12.26
CA GLY A 300 5.45 32.40 -11.84
C GLY A 300 4.13 31.88 -12.43
N GLY A 301 4.18 30.85 -13.30
CA GLY A 301 3.02 30.13 -13.78
C GLY A 301 2.50 29.09 -12.76
N THR A 302 1.21 28.85 -12.75
CA THR A 302 0.55 27.88 -11.85
C THR A 302 -0.42 26.99 -12.59
N ALA A 303 -0.33 25.68 -12.42
CA ALA A 303 -1.34 24.71 -12.87
C ALA A 303 -1.93 23.96 -11.66
N GLN A 304 -3.25 23.89 -11.61
CA GLN A 304 -3.96 23.27 -10.49
C GLN A 304 -4.98 22.24 -10.99
N ASN A 305 -5.07 21.10 -10.30
CA ASN A 305 -5.96 19.98 -10.64
C ASN A 305 -5.74 19.45 -12.07
N THR A 306 -4.51 19.46 -12.55
CA THR A 306 -4.18 18.88 -13.87
C THR A 306 -4.27 17.36 -13.81
N ARG A 307 -4.88 16.76 -14.83
CA ARG A 307 -4.95 15.32 -15.01
C ARG A 307 -4.06 14.88 -16.18
N ILE A 308 -3.03 14.11 -15.90
CA ILE A 308 -2.06 13.63 -16.88
C ILE A 308 -2.30 12.12 -17.09
N VAL A 309 -2.70 11.71 -18.29
CA VAL A 309 -3.05 10.34 -18.62
C VAL A 309 -2.68 9.99 -20.05
N ASN A 310 -2.61 8.69 -20.36
CA ASN A 310 -2.43 8.20 -21.74
C ASN A 310 -1.25 8.84 -22.50
N GLY A 311 -0.09 8.98 -21.82
CA GLY A 311 1.10 9.58 -22.41
C GLY A 311 1.14 11.10 -22.44
N GLY A 312 0.23 11.79 -21.73
CA GLY A 312 0.35 13.23 -21.49
C GLY A 312 1.61 13.57 -20.68
N PHE A 313 2.15 14.75 -20.90
CA PHE A 313 3.41 15.19 -20.28
C PHE A 313 3.25 16.59 -19.66
N GLN A 314 3.61 16.73 -18.39
CA GLN A 314 3.69 18.02 -17.71
C GLN A 314 5.12 18.28 -17.27
N GLU A 315 5.65 19.43 -17.60
CA GLU A 315 6.98 19.89 -17.26
C GLU A 315 6.90 21.13 -16.38
N ILE A 316 7.61 21.11 -15.27
CA ILE A 316 7.60 22.23 -14.31
C ILE A 316 9.00 22.81 -14.28
N GLU A 317 9.14 24.00 -14.81
CA GLU A 317 10.39 24.74 -14.90
C GLU A 317 10.66 25.58 -13.64
N ASN A 318 11.82 26.20 -13.59
CA ASN A 318 12.24 27.05 -12.49
C ASN A 318 11.16 28.08 -12.12
N GLY A 319 10.73 28.10 -10.87
CA GLY A 319 9.68 28.98 -10.35
C GLY A 319 8.26 28.65 -10.79
N GLY A 320 8.06 27.57 -11.56
CA GLY A 320 6.73 27.04 -11.90
C GLY A 320 6.14 26.22 -10.75
N LEU A 321 4.80 26.24 -10.64
CA LEU A 321 4.08 25.52 -9.60
C LEU A 321 2.97 24.65 -10.18
N ALA A 322 2.99 23.34 -9.86
CA ALA A 322 1.87 22.43 -10.09
C ALA A 322 1.26 21.98 -8.76
N GLU A 323 -0.05 22.09 -8.62
CA GLU A 323 -0.77 21.69 -7.42
C GLU A 323 -1.84 20.65 -7.75
N GLN A 324 -1.98 19.62 -6.89
CA GLN A 324 -3.05 18.63 -6.97
C GLN A 324 -3.11 17.92 -8.34
N THR A 325 -1.95 17.70 -8.97
CA THR A 325 -1.87 17.00 -10.25
C THR A 325 -2.14 15.49 -10.03
N PHE A 326 -3.03 14.96 -10.84
CA PHE A 326 -3.25 13.52 -10.96
C PHE A 326 -2.43 12.96 -12.12
N ILE A 327 -1.56 11.98 -11.86
CA ILE A 327 -0.65 11.37 -12.84
C ILE A 327 -0.96 9.87 -12.91
N GLY A 328 -1.55 9.44 -14.00
CA GLY A 328 -1.97 8.04 -14.18
C GLY A 328 -1.88 7.56 -15.63
N GLN A 329 -2.08 6.28 -15.85
CA GLN A 329 -2.14 5.69 -17.19
C GLN A 329 -0.99 6.11 -18.11
N ASN A 330 0.27 5.89 -17.70
CA ASN A 330 1.48 6.30 -18.42
C ASN A 330 1.63 7.83 -18.62
N GLY A 331 0.95 8.63 -17.81
CA GLY A 331 1.21 10.06 -17.72
C GLY A 331 2.56 10.34 -17.06
N ILE A 332 3.21 11.42 -17.43
CA ILE A 332 4.52 11.80 -16.89
C ILE A 332 4.46 13.26 -16.42
N GLN A 333 4.93 13.47 -15.18
CA GLN A 333 5.23 14.80 -14.67
C GLN A 333 6.73 14.88 -14.40
N GLN A 334 7.39 15.87 -14.97
CA GLN A 334 8.80 16.16 -14.75
C GLN A 334 8.95 17.47 -14.00
N ILE A 335 9.71 17.47 -12.93
CA ILE A 335 9.97 18.63 -12.09
C ILE A 335 11.44 18.98 -12.25
N ASN A 336 11.72 20.06 -12.96
CA ASN A 336 13.07 20.54 -13.26
C ASN A 336 13.61 21.45 -12.15
N ASP A 337 14.84 21.95 -12.32
CA ASP A 337 15.51 22.81 -11.35
C ASP A 337 14.64 24.02 -10.94
N GLY A 338 14.40 24.16 -9.65
CA GLY A 338 13.57 25.21 -9.08
C GLY A 338 12.05 25.08 -9.32
N GLY A 339 11.62 24.03 -10.05
CA GLY A 339 10.21 23.68 -10.21
C GLY A 339 9.61 23.09 -8.92
N THR A 340 8.34 23.31 -8.68
CA THR A 340 7.66 22.82 -7.48
C THR A 340 6.35 22.11 -7.82
N ALA A 341 6.16 20.91 -7.27
CA ALA A 341 4.92 20.15 -7.36
C ALA A 341 4.37 19.87 -5.96
N GLN A 342 3.07 20.09 -5.72
CA GLN A 342 2.47 19.94 -4.40
C GLN A 342 1.20 19.08 -4.42
N LYS A 343 1.06 18.19 -3.43
CA LYS A 343 -0.14 17.36 -3.19
C LYS A 343 -0.59 16.56 -4.41
N ASN A 344 0.36 16.05 -5.16
CA ASN A 344 0.08 15.26 -6.35
C ASN A 344 -0.30 13.82 -6.02
N THR A 345 -1.01 13.16 -6.94
CA THR A 345 -1.31 11.73 -6.85
C THR A 345 -0.73 11.02 -8.08
N VAL A 346 0.05 9.97 -7.86
CA VAL A 346 0.69 9.15 -8.89
C VAL A 346 0.17 7.73 -8.79
N GLU A 347 -0.50 7.25 -9.84
CA GLU A 347 -1.08 5.90 -9.83
C GLU A 347 -1.10 5.26 -11.23
N ASN A 348 -1.47 3.97 -11.31
CA ASN A 348 -1.73 3.27 -12.57
C ASN A 348 -0.61 3.45 -13.62
N SER A 349 0.65 3.19 -13.24
CA SER A 349 1.84 3.38 -14.07
C SER A 349 2.12 4.85 -14.46
N GLY A 350 1.56 5.81 -13.75
CA GLY A 350 1.99 7.22 -13.82
C GLY A 350 3.39 7.38 -13.25
N LEU A 351 4.14 8.35 -13.79
CA LEU A 351 5.49 8.65 -13.35
C LEU A 351 5.64 10.12 -12.97
N GLN A 352 6.09 10.37 -11.74
CA GLN A 352 6.61 11.67 -11.33
C GLN A 352 8.13 11.60 -11.25
N ASN A 353 8.82 12.39 -12.06
CA ASN A 353 10.27 12.47 -12.11
C ASN A 353 10.74 13.81 -11.52
N ILE A 354 11.59 13.75 -10.51
CA ILE A 354 12.11 14.92 -9.79
C ILE A 354 13.59 15.03 -10.14
N GLU A 355 13.92 16.00 -10.96
CA GLU A 355 15.29 16.26 -11.40
C GLU A 355 16.04 17.19 -10.45
N ASN A 356 17.29 17.49 -10.79
CA ASN A 356 18.16 18.36 -10.00
C ASN A 356 17.46 19.70 -9.64
N GLY A 357 17.43 20.02 -8.36
CA GLY A 357 16.80 21.25 -7.83
C GLY A 357 15.27 21.26 -7.82
N GLY A 358 14.62 20.23 -8.38
CA GLY A 358 13.17 20.08 -8.36
C GLY A 358 12.64 19.67 -6.97
N LEU A 359 11.46 20.13 -6.62
CA LEU A 359 10.80 19.82 -5.35
C LEU A 359 9.39 19.22 -5.56
N ALA A 360 9.16 18.04 -5.01
CA ALA A 360 7.81 17.48 -4.82
C ALA A 360 7.46 17.45 -3.33
N ASP A 361 6.30 17.97 -2.94
CA ASP A 361 5.86 17.97 -1.56
C ASP A 361 4.44 17.40 -1.42
N GLY A 362 4.25 16.45 -0.50
CA GLY A 362 2.97 15.84 -0.21
C GLY A 362 2.44 14.95 -1.35
N THR A 363 3.30 14.29 -2.12
CA THR A 363 2.89 13.37 -3.19
C THR A 363 2.36 12.06 -2.60
N THR A 364 1.23 11.58 -3.12
CA THR A 364 0.73 10.22 -2.86
C THR A 364 1.08 9.32 -4.05
N VAL A 365 1.81 8.24 -3.81
CA VAL A 365 2.21 7.23 -4.82
C VAL A 365 1.49 5.93 -4.49
N THR A 366 0.59 5.50 -5.35
CA THR A 366 -0.29 4.37 -5.09
C THR A 366 -0.57 3.56 -6.36
N LEU A 367 -1.20 2.39 -6.25
CA LEU A 367 -1.68 1.59 -7.39
C LEU A 367 -0.65 1.47 -8.54
N GLN A 368 0.60 1.05 -8.21
CA GLN A 368 1.71 0.91 -9.17
C GLN A 368 2.19 2.25 -9.79
N GLY A 369 1.85 3.38 -9.19
CA GLY A 369 2.47 4.67 -9.52
C GLY A 369 3.94 4.70 -9.16
N MET A 370 4.73 5.53 -9.84
CA MET A 370 6.17 5.65 -9.63
C MET A 370 6.60 7.09 -9.39
N GLN A 371 7.45 7.29 -8.39
CA GLN A 371 8.13 8.56 -8.14
C GLN A 371 9.64 8.31 -8.19
N TRP A 372 10.33 8.98 -9.11
CA TRP A 372 11.79 8.92 -9.22
C TRP A 372 12.40 10.22 -8.73
N ILE A 373 13.41 10.10 -7.87
CA ILE A 373 14.14 11.24 -7.33
C ILE A 373 15.56 11.15 -7.81
N SER A 374 15.90 11.96 -8.80
CA SER A 374 17.22 12.02 -9.42
C SER A 374 18.18 12.89 -8.61
N ALA A 375 19.43 13.00 -9.08
CA ALA A 375 20.48 13.78 -8.42
C ALA A 375 20.04 15.23 -8.15
N GLY A 376 20.08 15.66 -6.91
CA GLY A 376 19.67 17.02 -6.48
C GLY A 376 18.17 17.24 -6.38
N GLY A 377 17.34 16.28 -6.81
CA GLY A 377 15.89 16.31 -6.62
C GLY A 377 15.48 16.04 -5.18
N ILE A 378 14.40 16.64 -4.74
CA ILE A 378 13.88 16.51 -3.36
C ILE A 378 12.40 16.12 -3.38
N ALA A 379 12.07 15.03 -2.72
CA ALA A 379 10.68 14.68 -2.37
C ALA A 379 10.46 14.81 -0.87
N ARG A 380 9.41 15.52 -0.47
CA ARG A 380 9.02 15.65 0.93
C ARG A 380 7.64 15.09 1.19
N ASN A 381 7.43 14.55 2.39
CA ASN A 381 6.12 14.11 2.88
C ASN A 381 5.41 13.16 1.89
N THR A 382 6.16 12.31 1.16
CA THR A 382 5.58 11.37 0.21
C THR A 382 4.86 10.24 0.96
N GLN A 383 3.66 9.89 0.52
CA GLN A 383 2.93 8.71 1.00
C GLN A 383 2.96 7.62 -0.09
N ILE A 384 3.45 6.44 0.25
CA ILE A 384 3.58 5.31 -0.68
C ILE A 384 2.69 4.17 -0.19
N THR A 385 1.72 3.76 -1.00
CA THR A 385 0.75 2.72 -0.65
C THR A 385 0.46 1.81 -1.84
N GLU A 386 -0.17 0.67 -1.61
CA GLU A 386 -0.79 -0.18 -2.64
C GLU A 386 0.10 -0.43 -3.87
N GLN A 387 1.33 -0.96 -3.62
CA GLN A 387 2.34 -1.24 -4.65
C GLN A 387 2.90 0.01 -5.37
N GLY A 388 2.67 1.21 -4.82
CA GLY A 388 3.39 2.41 -5.26
C GLY A 388 4.89 2.28 -5.01
N LEU A 389 5.71 2.88 -5.87
CA LEU A 389 7.17 2.83 -5.79
C LEU A 389 7.76 4.24 -5.74
N GLN A 390 8.59 4.51 -4.73
CA GLN A 390 9.52 5.66 -4.75
C GLN A 390 10.94 5.13 -4.91
N ASP A 391 11.64 5.59 -5.93
CA ASP A 391 13.05 5.25 -6.18
C ASP A 391 13.93 6.50 -5.99
N VAL A 392 14.74 6.47 -4.93
CA VAL A 392 15.68 7.54 -4.56
C VAL A 392 17.03 7.21 -5.15
N LYS A 393 17.35 7.84 -6.26
CA LYS A 393 18.58 7.59 -7.03
C LYS A 393 19.74 8.44 -6.53
N ASN A 394 20.91 8.23 -7.14
CA ASN A 394 22.15 8.92 -6.79
C ASN A 394 21.97 10.43 -6.63
N GLY A 395 22.28 10.92 -5.43
CA GLY A 395 22.15 12.34 -5.07
C GLY A 395 20.72 12.85 -4.86
N GLY A 396 19.69 12.00 -4.99
CA GLY A 396 18.32 12.32 -4.67
C GLY A 396 18.04 12.27 -3.15
N LEU A 397 17.10 13.07 -2.69
CA LEU A 397 16.68 13.14 -1.29
C LEU A 397 15.19 12.88 -1.14
N ALA A 398 14.84 11.87 -0.35
CA ALA A 398 13.49 11.67 0.19
C ALA A 398 13.46 12.08 1.66
N ASP A 399 12.56 12.97 2.04
CA ASP A 399 12.43 13.52 3.40
C ASP A 399 11.00 13.30 3.93
N GLY A 400 10.85 12.58 5.04
CA GLY A 400 9.56 12.35 5.67
C GLY A 400 8.62 11.41 4.88
N THR A 401 9.16 10.42 4.16
CA THR A 401 8.34 9.46 3.42
C THR A 401 7.60 8.50 4.36
N ALA A 402 6.32 8.23 4.08
CA ALA A 402 5.52 7.21 4.77
C ALA A 402 5.20 6.05 3.81
N VAL A 403 5.55 4.82 4.20
CA VAL A 403 5.43 3.60 3.37
C VAL A 403 4.49 2.61 4.03
N TRP A 404 3.34 2.32 3.41
CA TRP A 404 2.27 1.50 3.97
C TRP A 404 1.66 0.54 2.93
N ASN A 405 0.88 -0.45 3.38
CA ASN A 405 0.00 -1.28 2.54
C ASN A 405 0.65 -1.83 1.27
N GLY A 406 1.89 -2.34 1.38
CA GLY A 406 2.61 -2.89 0.24
C GLY A 406 3.29 -1.83 -0.66
N GLY A 407 3.37 -0.58 -0.22
CA GLY A 407 4.22 0.44 -0.84
C GLY A 407 5.70 0.10 -0.70
N VAL A 408 6.53 0.58 -1.61
CA VAL A 408 7.97 0.32 -1.65
C VAL A 408 8.74 1.62 -1.79
N GLN A 409 9.69 1.84 -0.89
CA GLN A 409 10.74 2.85 -1.06
C GLN A 409 12.06 2.14 -1.36
N GLN A 410 12.63 2.45 -2.50
CA GLN A 410 13.93 1.95 -2.96
C GLN A 410 14.95 3.08 -2.82
N ILE A 411 16.02 2.86 -2.08
CA ILE A 411 17.13 3.82 -1.95
C ILE A 411 18.31 3.21 -2.69
N SER A 412 18.49 3.67 -3.94
CA SER A 412 19.52 3.18 -4.83
C SER A 412 20.85 3.88 -4.61
N ALA A 413 21.89 3.48 -5.34
CA ALA A 413 23.26 3.97 -5.18
C ALA A 413 23.35 5.49 -5.05
N GLY A 414 23.87 5.95 -3.92
CA GLY A 414 24.05 7.38 -3.60
C GLY A 414 22.77 8.14 -3.26
N GLY A 415 21.62 7.47 -3.22
CA GLY A 415 20.34 8.03 -2.77
C GLY A 415 20.30 8.18 -1.26
N ARG A 416 19.52 9.14 -0.78
CA ARG A 416 19.32 9.37 0.65
C ARG A 416 17.85 9.49 1.03
N ALA A 417 17.41 8.71 2.03
CA ALA A 417 16.11 8.88 2.68
C ALA A 417 16.30 9.31 4.13
N VAL A 418 15.47 10.24 4.61
CA VAL A 418 15.50 10.75 5.98
C VAL A 418 14.11 10.72 6.58
N GLY A 419 14.01 10.27 7.84
CA GLY A 419 12.75 10.29 8.58
C GLY A 419 11.65 9.42 7.98
N THR A 420 12.01 8.30 7.35
CA THR A 420 11.02 7.39 6.74
C THR A 420 10.20 6.66 7.82
N LEU A 421 8.91 6.61 7.66
CA LEU A 421 8.00 5.81 8.47
C LEU A 421 7.54 4.57 7.68
N ILE A 422 7.84 3.38 8.17
CA ILE A 422 7.46 2.12 7.50
C ILE A 422 6.48 1.36 8.39
N GLY A 423 5.26 1.19 7.94
CA GLY A 423 4.24 0.46 8.67
C GLY A 423 3.53 -0.56 7.79
N TYR A 424 2.61 -1.26 8.33
CA TYR A 424 1.75 -2.31 7.76
C TYR A 424 2.10 -2.77 6.34
N ASN A 425 2.97 -3.82 6.23
CA ASN A 425 3.47 -4.37 4.97
C ASN A 425 4.19 -3.36 4.04
N GLY A 426 4.60 -2.20 4.54
CA GLY A 426 5.49 -1.29 3.82
C GLY A 426 6.91 -1.85 3.76
N LEU A 427 7.63 -1.55 2.69
CA LEU A 427 8.98 -2.04 2.45
C LEU A 427 9.92 -0.88 2.10
N GLN A 428 11.07 -0.83 2.78
CA GLN A 428 12.19 0.02 2.40
C GLN A 428 13.40 -0.87 2.07
N ASN A 429 13.97 -0.71 0.89
CA ASN A 429 15.24 -1.32 0.49
C ASN A 429 16.33 -0.27 0.47
N VAL A 430 17.45 -0.56 1.11
CA VAL A 430 18.65 0.29 1.11
C VAL A 430 19.75 -0.45 0.36
N ASP A 431 19.98 -0.06 -0.89
CA ASP A 431 20.94 -0.72 -1.75
C ASP A 431 22.35 -0.12 -1.66
N ASN A 432 23.27 -0.63 -2.44
CA ASN A 432 24.66 -0.21 -2.49
C ASN A 432 24.80 1.31 -2.51
N ASP A 433 25.61 1.86 -1.62
CA ASP A 433 25.84 3.30 -1.39
C ASP A 433 24.58 4.14 -1.08
N GLY A 434 23.40 3.50 -0.93
CA GLY A 434 22.18 4.12 -0.44
C GLY A 434 22.24 4.36 1.07
N THR A 435 21.62 5.45 1.54
CA THR A 435 21.58 5.78 2.97
C THR A 435 20.16 6.06 3.44
N ALA A 436 19.70 5.33 4.47
CA ALA A 436 18.49 5.62 5.23
C ALA A 436 18.87 6.17 6.61
N ASP A 437 18.28 7.28 7.05
CA ASP A 437 18.59 7.92 8.31
C ASP A 437 17.30 8.27 9.07
N GLY A 438 17.22 7.85 10.34
CA GLY A 438 16.05 8.11 11.19
C GLY A 438 14.79 7.35 10.75
N THR A 439 14.92 6.13 10.23
CA THR A 439 13.78 5.30 9.84
C THR A 439 13.06 4.71 11.06
N ALA A 440 11.74 4.83 11.14
CA ALA A 440 10.93 4.13 12.12
C ALA A 440 10.12 3.00 11.45
N VAL A 441 10.30 1.76 11.91
CA VAL A 441 9.68 0.56 11.34
C VAL A 441 8.72 -0.04 12.37
N PHE A 442 7.44 -0.20 12.03
CA PHE A 442 6.41 -0.69 12.94
C PHE A 442 5.31 -1.50 12.23
N GLN A 443 4.54 -2.27 12.99
CA GLN A 443 3.35 -2.98 12.49
C GLN A 443 3.58 -3.81 11.21
N GLN A 444 4.53 -4.77 11.23
CA GLN A 444 4.89 -5.61 10.08
C GLN A 444 5.57 -4.86 8.91
N GLY A 445 6.02 -3.64 9.11
CA GLY A 445 6.90 -2.94 8.19
C GLY A 445 8.26 -3.64 8.11
N ILE A 446 8.93 -3.51 6.97
CA ILE A 446 10.20 -4.20 6.70
C ILE A 446 11.21 -3.19 6.14
N GLN A 447 12.41 -3.20 6.72
CA GLN A 447 13.58 -2.52 6.14
C GLN A 447 14.63 -3.56 5.79
N TRP A 448 15.03 -3.63 4.53
CA TRP A 448 16.16 -4.44 4.07
C TRP A 448 17.37 -3.55 3.79
N ILE A 449 18.52 -3.99 4.28
CA ILE A 449 19.80 -3.33 4.03
C ILE A 449 20.67 -4.31 3.24
N HIS A 450 20.76 -4.05 1.95
CA HIS A 450 21.51 -4.88 1.02
C HIS A 450 23.02 -4.52 1.02
N ALA A 451 23.81 -5.25 0.25
CA ALA A 451 25.25 -5.03 0.16
C ALA A 451 25.62 -3.57 -0.17
N GLY A 452 26.45 -2.94 0.67
CA GLY A 452 26.87 -1.54 0.53
C GLY A 452 25.84 -0.51 1.01
N GLY A 453 24.60 -0.93 1.35
CA GLY A 453 23.59 -0.05 1.93
C GLY A 453 23.86 0.29 3.39
N ILE A 454 23.46 1.48 3.82
CA ILE A 454 23.67 1.98 5.21
C ILE A 454 22.36 2.50 5.77
N ALA A 455 21.91 1.93 6.89
CA ALA A 455 20.81 2.47 7.69
C ALA A 455 21.33 3.02 9.01
N LYS A 456 20.93 4.25 9.37
CA LYS A 456 21.33 4.91 10.62
C LYS A 456 20.13 5.30 11.44
N ASN A 457 20.30 5.31 12.78
CA ASN A 457 19.27 5.77 13.70
C ASN A 457 17.90 5.10 13.46
N THR A 458 17.90 3.80 13.15
CA THR A 458 16.66 3.06 12.89
C THR A 458 15.98 2.68 14.19
N GLU A 459 14.69 2.94 14.33
CA GLU A 459 13.87 2.41 15.42
C GLU A 459 12.93 1.31 14.92
N ILE A 460 12.99 0.13 15.56
CA ILE A 460 12.21 -1.06 15.18
C ILE A 460 11.22 -1.38 16.28
N PHE A 461 9.94 -1.30 16.00
CA PHE A 461 8.86 -1.51 16.95
C PHE A 461 8.13 -2.85 16.73
N THR A 462 7.03 -3.03 17.41
CA THR A 462 6.23 -4.26 17.49
C THR A 462 6.04 -4.95 16.14
N TYR A 463 6.55 -6.19 16.04
CA TYR A 463 6.47 -7.08 14.88
C TYR A 463 7.05 -6.53 13.57
N ALA A 464 7.81 -5.45 13.64
CA ALA A 464 8.55 -4.92 12.50
C ALA A 464 9.89 -5.65 12.33
N LEU A 465 10.44 -5.64 11.13
CA LEU A 465 11.66 -6.35 10.77
C LEU A 465 12.68 -5.42 10.12
N GLN A 466 13.92 -5.49 10.59
CA GLN A 466 15.08 -5.02 9.84
C GLN A 466 15.95 -6.22 9.48
N GLY A 467 16.23 -6.42 8.20
CA GLY A 467 17.15 -7.43 7.68
C GLY A 467 18.45 -6.79 7.20
N ILE A 468 19.58 -7.30 7.64
CA ILE A 468 20.92 -6.80 7.22
C ILE A 468 21.62 -7.92 6.48
N GLU A 469 21.71 -7.79 5.17
CA GLU A 469 22.35 -8.77 4.31
C GLU A 469 23.87 -8.61 4.26
N SER A 470 24.55 -9.55 3.60
CA SER A 470 26.00 -9.52 3.43
C SER A 470 26.47 -8.20 2.82
N GLY A 471 27.36 -7.50 3.52
CA GLY A 471 27.88 -6.18 3.13
C GLY A 471 26.98 -5.01 3.47
N GLY A 472 25.75 -5.22 3.98
CA GLY A 472 24.89 -4.18 4.54
C GLY A 472 25.32 -3.74 5.92
N THR A 473 25.04 -2.49 6.30
CA THR A 473 25.41 -1.92 7.61
C THR A 473 24.24 -1.17 8.25
N ALA A 474 23.90 -1.55 9.49
CA ALA A 474 23.02 -0.77 10.37
C ALA A 474 23.86 -0.11 11.47
N GLU A 475 23.61 1.17 11.75
CA GLU A 475 24.27 1.94 12.81
C GLU A 475 23.24 2.57 13.74
N ASP A 476 23.51 2.52 15.05
CA ASP A 476 22.67 3.15 16.08
C ASP A 476 21.19 2.70 16.04
N THR A 477 20.96 1.37 15.86
CA THR A 477 19.63 0.79 15.82
C THR A 477 19.05 0.59 17.21
N VAL A 478 17.79 0.97 17.41
CA VAL A 478 17.03 0.71 18.64
C VAL A 478 15.88 -0.25 18.35
N ILE A 479 15.84 -1.39 19.04
CA ILE A 479 14.84 -2.45 18.86
C ILE A 479 13.99 -2.57 20.13
N ARG A 480 12.69 -2.40 20.02
CA ARG A 480 11.75 -2.41 21.16
C ARG A 480 10.49 -3.22 20.87
N ASP A 481 9.78 -3.56 21.94
CA ASP A 481 8.41 -4.07 21.89
C ASP A 481 8.20 -5.25 20.93
N LYS A 482 9.13 -6.22 20.93
CA LYS A 482 9.16 -7.38 20.01
C LYS A 482 9.50 -7.02 18.56
N GLY A 483 10.12 -5.89 18.30
CA GLY A 483 10.77 -5.61 17.02
C GLY A 483 11.88 -6.63 16.77
N ILE A 484 12.19 -6.89 15.52
CA ILE A 484 13.10 -7.96 15.09
C ILE A 484 14.21 -7.38 14.22
N GLN A 485 15.46 -7.72 14.53
CA GLN A 485 16.60 -7.50 13.63
C GLN A 485 17.23 -8.85 13.27
N TRP A 486 17.39 -9.09 11.96
CA TRP A 486 18.13 -10.23 11.42
C TRP A 486 19.47 -9.77 10.86
N ILE A 487 20.55 -10.33 11.37
CA ILE A 487 21.91 -10.06 10.89
C ILE A 487 22.38 -11.33 10.18
N TYR A 488 22.36 -11.28 8.85
CA TYR A 488 22.80 -12.39 8.02
C TYR A 488 24.34 -12.45 7.95
N ALA A 489 24.86 -13.56 7.44
CA ALA A 489 26.30 -13.73 7.22
C ALA A 489 26.88 -12.56 6.40
N GLY A 490 27.92 -11.90 6.93
CA GLY A 490 28.52 -10.72 6.32
C GLY A 490 27.79 -9.40 6.50
N GLY A 491 26.58 -9.38 7.08
CA GLY A 491 25.88 -8.17 7.52
C GLY A 491 26.46 -7.62 8.82
N THR A 492 26.39 -6.31 9.01
CA THR A 492 26.96 -5.62 10.19
C THR A 492 25.91 -4.76 10.88
N SER A 493 25.73 -4.94 12.19
CA SER A 493 25.01 -4.03 13.08
C SER A 493 25.94 -3.43 14.11
N ARG A 494 25.96 -2.10 14.26
CA ARG A 494 26.80 -1.37 15.21
C ARG A 494 25.96 -0.57 16.19
N ASN A 495 26.40 -0.55 17.47
CA ASN A 495 25.78 0.24 18.53
C ASN A 495 24.27 -0.07 18.65
N THR A 496 23.93 -1.33 18.78
CA THR A 496 22.53 -1.77 18.80
C THR A 496 21.98 -1.76 20.23
N LYS A 497 20.83 -1.12 20.44
CA LYS A 497 20.09 -1.11 21.71
C LYS A 497 18.81 -1.92 21.61
N ILE A 498 18.70 -2.94 22.43
CA ILE A 498 17.56 -3.84 22.45
C ILE A 498 16.80 -3.67 23.76
N GLN A 499 15.53 -3.31 23.71
CA GLN A 499 14.71 -2.96 24.86
C GLN A 499 13.36 -3.69 24.82
N ASN A 500 12.73 -3.87 25.98
CA ASN A 500 11.33 -4.29 26.12
C ASN A 500 10.92 -5.50 25.27
N GLY A 501 11.78 -6.55 25.23
CA GLY A 501 11.47 -7.76 24.48
C GLY A 501 11.81 -7.70 22.99
N GLY A 502 12.61 -6.73 22.55
CA GLY A 502 13.22 -6.71 21.20
C GLY A 502 14.07 -7.98 20.95
N ILE A 503 14.17 -8.39 19.69
CA ILE A 503 14.77 -9.67 19.29
C ILE A 503 15.83 -9.43 18.22
N VAL A 504 17.02 -9.99 18.44
CA VAL A 504 18.09 -10.05 17.42
C VAL A 504 18.34 -11.51 17.04
N TYR A 505 18.41 -11.80 15.76
CA TYR A 505 18.89 -13.07 15.20
C TYR A 505 20.25 -12.82 14.54
N LEU A 506 21.28 -13.51 15.05
CA LEU A 506 22.64 -13.41 14.55
C LEU A 506 23.07 -14.71 13.88
N GLN A 507 23.18 -14.70 12.54
CA GLN A 507 23.70 -15.85 11.79
C GLN A 507 25.22 -15.97 11.92
N ALA A 508 25.75 -17.17 11.68
CA ALA A 508 27.17 -17.40 11.57
C ALA A 508 27.83 -16.45 10.56
N GLY A 509 28.85 -15.72 11.01
CA GLY A 509 29.53 -14.71 10.18
C GLY A 509 28.79 -13.37 10.06
N GLY A 510 27.65 -13.20 10.72
CA GLY A 510 27.05 -11.89 10.96
C GLY A 510 27.88 -11.12 12.00
N ASN A 511 27.94 -9.80 11.89
CA ASN A 511 28.75 -8.96 12.78
C ASN A 511 27.86 -8.04 13.63
N LEU A 512 27.90 -8.28 14.93
CA LEU A 512 27.31 -7.40 15.95
C LEU A 512 28.43 -6.71 16.71
N SER A 513 28.64 -5.43 16.50
CA SER A 513 29.83 -4.70 16.94
C SER A 513 29.51 -3.34 17.59
N GLY A 514 30.53 -2.71 18.18
CA GLY A 514 30.35 -1.51 18.99
C GLY A 514 29.61 -1.82 20.28
N GLN A 515 29.00 -0.83 20.91
CA GLN A 515 28.21 -1.02 22.12
C GLN A 515 26.88 -1.77 21.79
N THR A 516 26.76 -2.98 22.32
CA THR A 516 25.55 -3.77 22.19
C THR A 516 24.88 -3.92 23.55
N GLU A 517 23.73 -3.29 23.72
CA GLU A 517 23.03 -3.20 24.99
C GLU A 517 21.68 -3.91 24.91
N PHE A 518 21.45 -4.92 25.71
CA PHE A 518 20.17 -5.60 25.87
C PHE A 518 19.55 -5.24 27.23
N SER A 519 18.37 -4.65 27.20
CA SER A 519 17.56 -4.32 28.37
C SER A 519 16.17 -4.99 28.26
N GLY A 520 16.08 -6.23 28.72
CA GLY A 520 14.88 -7.07 28.61
C GLY A 520 14.67 -7.68 27.21
N GLY A 521 15.70 -7.78 26.38
CA GLY A 521 15.65 -8.32 25.02
C GLY A 521 16.20 -9.75 24.88
N THR A 522 16.17 -10.27 23.66
CA THR A 522 16.66 -11.61 23.30
C THR A 522 17.63 -11.57 22.14
N LEU A 523 18.79 -12.16 22.31
CA LEU A 523 19.77 -12.45 21.26
C LEU A 523 19.70 -13.94 20.91
N ASN A 524 19.34 -14.25 19.67
CA ASN A 524 19.35 -15.61 19.14
C ASN A 524 20.61 -15.84 18.30
N ILE A 525 21.43 -16.81 18.70
CA ILE A 525 22.68 -17.22 18.03
C ILE A 525 22.37 -18.39 17.09
N LEU A 526 22.54 -18.18 15.79
CA LEU A 526 22.29 -19.16 14.74
C LEU A 526 23.60 -19.65 14.10
N GLY A 527 24.56 -20.02 14.91
CA GLY A 527 25.89 -20.51 14.52
C GLY A 527 27.01 -19.75 15.21
N SER A 528 28.24 -20.14 15.02
CA SER A 528 29.39 -19.57 15.73
C SER A 528 29.62 -18.11 15.34
N ASN A 529 29.83 -17.27 16.35
CA ASN A 529 29.96 -15.82 16.21
C ASN A 529 30.95 -15.20 17.20
N ALA A 530 31.30 -13.93 16.97
CA ALA A 530 32.05 -13.11 17.89
C ALA A 530 31.33 -11.77 18.12
N ILE A 531 31.32 -11.31 19.37
CA ILE A 531 30.74 -10.02 19.78
C ILE A 531 31.81 -9.26 20.57
N PHE A 532 32.02 -7.99 20.25
CA PHE A 532 33.04 -7.20 20.91
C PHE A 532 32.60 -6.73 22.32
N ASP A 533 31.51 -6.00 22.42
CA ASP A 533 30.92 -5.53 23.66
C ASP A 533 29.47 -6.03 23.78
N LEU A 534 29.18 -6.80 24.81
CA LEU A 534 27.85 -7.30 25.13
C LEU A 534 27.44 -6.92 26.54
N SER A 535 26.47 -6.03 26.65
CA SER A 535 25.89 -5.64 27.93
C SER A 535 24.48 -6.18 28.07
N LEU A 536 24.20 -6.94 29.12
CA LEU A 536 22.92 -7.56 29.40
C LEU A 536 22.30 -6.97 30.67
N ASP A 537 21.06 -6.50 30.57
CA ASP A 537 20.24 -6.23 31.76
C ASP A 537 18.94 -7.00 31.67
N ASN A 538 18.79 -8.02 32.51
CA ASN A 538 17.64 -8.92 32.54
C ASN A 538 17.23 -9.49 31.15
N SER A 539 18.23 -9.86 30.36
CA SER A 539 18.10 -10.24 28.95
C SER A 539 18.51 -11.69 28.71
N THR A 540 18.21 -12.20 27.53
CA THR A 540 18.42 -13.59 27.16
C THR A 540 19.35 -13.70 25.96
N VAL A 541 20.35 -14.57 26.05
CA VAL A 541 21.12 -15.08 24.91
C VAL A 541 20.74 -16.53 24.68
N ASN A 542 20.19 -16.84 23.52
CA ASN A 542 19.66 -18.15 23.19
C ASN A 542 20.41 -18.75 21.99
N PHE A 543 21.08 -19.87 22.19
CA PHE A 543 21.67 -20.64 21.11
C PHE A 543 20.58 -21.45 20.43
N VAL A 544 20.24 -21.07 19.22
CA VAL A 544 19.21 -21.77 18.44
C VAL A 544 19.78 -23.09 17.93
N ARG A 545 19.11 -24.19 18.25
CA ARG A 545 19.56 -25.51 17.84
C ARG A 545 19.60 -25.63 16.31
N GLY A 546 20.81 -25.89 15.80
CA GLY A 546 21.09 -26.17 14.39
C GLY A 546 21.49 -27.62 14.15
N SER A 547 22.14 -27.89 13.04
CA SER A 547 22.75 -29.20 12.71
C SER A 547 24.08 -29.43 13.48
N SER A 548 24.71 -28.38 13.98
CA SER A 548 25.95 -28.40 14.79
C SER A 548 25.79 -27.45 15.98
N PHE A 549 26.59 -27.66 17.00
CA PHE A 549 26.72 -26.76 18.13
C PHE A 549 27.49 -25.50 17.74
N SER A 550 27.23 -24.40 18.44
CA SER A 550 27.79 -23.09 18.13
C SER A 550 28.72 -22.58 19.25
N SER A 551 29.68 -21.76 18.87
CA SER A 551 30.53 -21.04 19.85
C SER A 551 30.26 -19.54 19.76
N LEU A 552 30.22 -18.87 20.90
CA LEU A 552 30.11 -17.42 21.00
C LEU A 552 31.35 -16.87 21.69
N ASN A 553 32.15 -16.09 20.96
CA ASN A 553 33.31 -15.41 21.49
C ASN A 553 32.91 -13.99 21.89
N ILE A 554 33.05 -13.64 23.17
CA ILE A 554 32.70 -12.33 23.70
C ILE A 554 33.96 -11.66 24.22
N LYS A 555 34.31 -10.47 23.74
CA LYS A 555 35.47 -9.76 24.24
C LYS A 555 35.20 -9.09 25.59
N ASN A 556 34.06 -8.36 25.69
CA ASN A 556 33.70 -7.75 26.97
C ASN A 556 32.23 -8.13 27.28
N LEU A 557 31.98 -8.82 28.39
CA LEU A 557 30.65 -9.22 28.84
C LEU A 557 30.33 -8.51 30.15
N ASN A 558 29.24 -7.82 30.25
CA ASN A 558 28.82 -7.08 31.44
C ASN A 558 27.34 -7.28 31.80
N GLY A 559 27.03 -7.10 33.09
CA GLY A 559 25.67 -7.00 33.59
C GLY A 559 25.07 -8.30 34.10
N ARG A 560 23.81 -8.60 33.73
CA ARG A 560 23.08 -9.77 34.24
C ARG A 560 22.07 -10.26 33.20
N GLY A 561 21.97 -11.56 33.02
CA GLY A 561 21.09 -12.17 32.04
C GLY A 561 21.05 -13.67 32.12
N ARG A 562 20.54 -14.32 31.07
CA ARG A 562 20.48 -15.77 30.95
C ARG A 562 21.02 -16.22 29.62
N PHE A 563 21.79 -17.33 29.64
CA PHE A 563 22.21 -18.04 28.44
C PHE A 563 21.48 -19.38 28.35
N TYR A 564 20.90 -19.67 27.23
CA TYR A 564 20.29 -20.95 26.89
C TYR A 564 21.20 -21.69 25.92
N LEU A 565 21.78 -22.79 26.38
CA LEU A 565 22.75 -23.59 25.65
C LEU A 565 22.17 -24.96 25.34
N ASN A 566 22.55 -25.51 24.19
CA ASN A 566 22.25 -26.88 23.83
C ASN A 566 23.48 -27.76 24.08
N SER A 567 23.28 -29.00 24.46
CA SER A 567 24.35 -29.99 24.63
C SER A 567 23.94 -31.38 24.15
N ASN A 568 24.93 -32.20 23.85
CA ASN A 568 24.87 -33.64 23.72
C ASN A 568 26.09 -34.24 24.39
N LEU A 569 26.02 -34.40 25.70
CA LEU A 569 27.15 -34.83 26.53
C LEU A 569 27.61 -36.25 26.21
N SER A 570 26.71 -37.11 25.74
CA SER A 570 27.08 -38.46 25.29
C SER A 570 28.04 -38.47 24.09
N GLN A 571 27.97 -37.40 23.27
CA GLN A 571 28.90 -37.19 22.14
C GLN A 571 30.01 -36.21 22.44
N ASN A 572 30.11 -35.73 23.68
CA ASN A 572 31.09 -34.72 24.15
C ASN A 572 30.98 -33.39 23.36
N GLN A 573 29.77 -32.93 23.11
CA GLN A 573 29.46 -31.72 22.30
C GLN A 573 28.48 -30.80 23.03
N SER A 574 28.69 -29.48 22.92
CA SER A 574 27.73 -28.47 23.36
C SER A 574 27.95 -27.14 22.65
N ASP A 575 26.99 -26.24 22.78
CA ASP A 575 27.22 -24.83 22.57
C ASP A 575 28.24 -24.34 23.60
N HIS A 576 29.09 -23.36 23.24
CA HIS A 576 30.22 -22.95 23.99
C HIS A 576 30.38 -21.41 24.05
N ILE A 577 30.79 -20.88 25.20
CA ILE A 577 30.99 -19.43 25.36
C ILE A 577 32.48 -19.22 25.73
N ASN A 578 33.14 -18.30 25.00
CA ASN A 578 34.49 -17.84 25.29
C ASN A 578 34.48 -16.37 25.69
N ILE A 579 35.04 -15.98 26.82
CA ILE A 579 35.00 -14.62 27.36
C ILE A 579 36.42 -14.14 27.60
N GLU A 580 36.78 -12.97 27.05
CA GLU A 580 38.09 -12.36 27.28
C GLU A 580 38.08 -11.49 28.55
N ASN A 581 37.08 -10.64 28.74
CA ASN A 581 36.86 -9.79 29.90
C ASN A 581 35.40 -9.85 30.32
N GLY A 582 35.14 -9.93 31.62
CA GLY A 582 33.78 -9.95 32.11
C GLY A 582 33.67 -9.44 33.55
N ASP A 583 32.53 -8.83 33.86
CA ASP A 583 32.11 -8.44 35.21
C ASP A 583 30.60 -8.49 35.29
N GLY A 584 30.03 -9.66 35.51
CA GLY A 584 28.61 -9.86 35.51
C GLY A 584 28.10 -11.06 36.29
N SER A 585 26.80 -11.30 36.25
CA SER A 585 26.17 -12.46 36.88
C SER A 585 25.12 -13.06 35.97
N PHE A 586 25.34 -14.33 35.52
CA PHE A 586 24.56 -14.92 34.44
C PHE A 586 23.99 -16.29 34.81
N GLY A 587 22.71 -16.48 34.58
CA GLY A 587 22.05 -17.78 34.72
C GLY A 587 22.23 -18.63 33.46
N LEU A 588 22.53 -19.89 33.63
CA LEU A 588 22.62 -20.87 32.55
C LEU A 588 21.44 -21.81 32.58
N VAL A 589 20.84 -22.00 31.43
CA VAL A 589 19.81 -23.02 31.13
C VAL A 589 20.38 -23.94 30.06
N ILE A 590 20.51 -25.21 30.35
CA ILE A 590 21.14 -26.19 29.45
C ILE A 590 20.11 -27.21 29.02
N HIS A 591 19.90 -27.33 27.72
CA HIS A 591 19.07 -28.35 27.11
C HIS A 591 19.93 -29.45 26.54
N ASP A 592 19.96 -30.61 27.23
CA ASP A 592 20.73 -31.75 26.78
C ASP A 592 19.90 -32.71 25.92
N TYR A 593 20.52 -33.19 24.85
CA TYR A 593 19.93 -34.12 23.88
C TYR A 593 20.61 -35.50 23.86
N SER A 594 21.33 -35.85 24.92
CA SER A 594 22.00 -37.13 25.06
C SER A 594 20.99 -38.27 25.07
N MET A 595 21.22 -39.28 24.24
CA MET A 595 20.39 -40.51 24.17
C MET A 595 21.07 -41.75 24.76
N GLU A 596 22.34 -41.66 25.14
CA GLU A 596 23.12 -42.77 25.61
C GLU A 596 23.31 -42.77 27.13
N SER A 597 23.60 -43.95 27.69
CA SER A 597 23.80 -44.12 29.13
C SER A 597 25.20 -43.75 29.61
N SER A 598 26.19 -43.55 28.74
CA SER A 598 27.54 -43.14 29.09
C SER A 598 27.72 -41.64 29.03
N LEU A 599 27.57 -41.01 30.18
CA LEU A 599 27.71 -39.54 30.31
C LEU A 599 29.05 -39.23 31.00
N PRO A 600 29.76 -38.12 30.60
CA PRO A 600 31.02 -37.73 31.22
C PRO A 600 30.81 -37.33 32.67
N SER A 601 31.85 -37.52 33.50
CA SER A 601 31.83 -37.01 34.89
C SER A 601 31.96 -35.50 34.95
N GLU A 602 32.65 -34.90 33.97
CA GLU A 602 32.90 -33.46 33.86
C GLU A 602 32.82 -33.02 32.39
N PHE A 603 32.25 -31.84 32.14
CA PHE A 603 32.14 -31.27 30.83
C PHE A 603 32.25 -29.75 30.86
N LYS A 604 33.18 -29.18 30.09
CA LYS A 604 33.43 -27.74 30.03
C LYS A 604 32.48 -27.05 29.03
N ILE A 605 31.87 -25.96 29.49
CA ILE A 605 30.87 -25.20 28.71
C ILE A 605 31.23 -23.73 28.50
N ILE A 606 32.10 -23.16 29.37
CA ILE A 606 32.53 -21.76 29.23
C ILE A 606 34.04 -21.70 29.50
N ASP A 607 34.75 -20.97 28.65
CA ASP A 607 36.13 -20.56 28.84
C ASP A 607 36.18 -19.05 29.19
N GLU A 608 36.78 -18.72 30.29
CA GLU A 608 37.09 -17.34 30.71
C GLU A 608 38.59 -17.10 30.76
N ALA A 609 39.04 -15.96 30.22
CA ALA A 609 40.40 -15.53 30.36
C ALA A 609 40.70 -15.08 31.82
N ALA A 610 41.96 -15.11 32.22
CA ALA A 610 42.40 -14.84 33.61
C ALA A 610 42.01 -13.44 34.17
N GLY A 611 41.49 -12.54 33.35
CA GLY A 611 41.05 -11.21 33.79
C GLY A 611 39.52 -11.03 33.87
N ALA A 612 38.74 -12.06 33.51
CA ALA A 612 37.30 -12.02 33.65
C ALA A 612 36.89 -12.45 35.07
N HIS A 613 35.86 -11.81 35.60
CA HIS A 613 35.33 -12.02 36.96
C HIS A 613 33.80 -12.25 36.92
N ASP A 614 33.30 -12.89 35.88
CA ASP A 614 31.89 -13.22 35.77
C ASP A 614 31.49 -14.30 36.79
N SER A 615 30.24 -14.27 37.22
CA SER A 615 29.63 -15.33 37.99
C SER A 615 28.54 -16.02 37.18
N PHE A 616 28.70 -17.33 37.00
CA PHE A 616 27.70 -18.15 36.37
C PHE A 616 26.99 -19.07 37.36
N TYR A 617 25.71 -19.29 37.18
CA TYR A 617 24.94 -20.21 38.02
C TYR A 617 23.90 -20.93 37.16
N LEU A 618 23.60 -22.18 37.52
CA LEU A 618 22.51 -22.90 36.87
C LEU A 618 21.16 -22.39 37.37
N VAL A 619 20.24 -22.10 36.45
CA VAL A 619 18.86 -21.79 36.79
C VAL A 619 18.20 -23.06 37.35
N GLY A 620 17.76 -23.00 38.61
CA GLY A 620 17.28 -24.18 39.35
C GLY A 620 18.38 -24.91 40.16
N ASN A 621 19.60 -24.35 40.21
CA ASN A 621 20.77 -24.84 40.96
C ASN A 621 21.44 -26.14 40.44
N ALA A 622 20.79 -26.86 39.54
CA ALA A 622 21.35 -28.04 38.89
C ALA A 622 20.71 -28.19 37.51
N VAL A 623 21.34 -28.96 36.64
CA VAL A 623 20.75 -29.37 35.36
C VAL A 623 20.60 -30.88 35.33
N ASP A 624 19.48 -31.35 34.83
CA ASP A 624 19.19 -32.77 34.67
C ASP A 624 19.70 -33.25 33.29
N ILE A 625 20.67 -34.16 33.32
CA ILE A 625 21.23 -34.74 32.10
C ILE A 625 21.19 -36.27 32.23
N GLY A 626 20.41 -36.90 31.36
CA GLY A 626 20.13 -38.32 31.48
C GLY A 626 19.54 -38.68 32.87
N ALA A 627 20.17 -39.59 33.57
CA ALA A 627 19.70 -40.05 34.89
C ALA A 627 20.23 -39.25 36.06
N PHE A 628 21.14 -38.28 35.87
CA PHE A 628 21.86 -37.63 36.92
C PHE A 628 21.72 -36.11 36.94
N HIS A 629 21.86 -35.52 38.11
CA HIS A 629 22.04 -34.07 38.30
C HIS A 629 23.47 -33.67 37.98
N TYR A 630 23.66 -32.56 37.29
CA TYR A 630 24.96 -31.90 37.13
C TYR A 630 24.93 -30.53 37.82
N ASN A 631 25.97 -30.21 38.54
CA ASN A 631 26.23 -28.93 39.13
C ASN A 631 27.24 -28.17 38.28
N LEU A 632 27.24 -26.84 38.39
CA LEU A 632 28.22 -25.98 37.77
C LEU A 632 29.33 -25.68 38.77
N ARG A 633 30.58 -25.78 38.31
CA ARG A 633 31.80 -25.48 39.11
C ARG A 633 32.75 -24.64 38.27
N GLU A 634 33.33 -23.61 38.88
CA GLU A 634 34.41 -22.85 38.26
C GLU A 634 35.77 -23.56 38.57
N GLU A 635 36.61 -23.67 37.54
CA GLU A 635 37.97 -24.23 37.64
C GLU A 635 38.94 -23.43 36.77
N ASN A 636 39.81 -22.61 37.42
CA ASN A 636 40.83 -21.81 36.74
C ASN A 636 40.31 -20.98 35.54
N GLY A 637 39.18 -20.28 35.71
CA GLY A 637 38.51 -19.48 34.67
C GLY A 637 37.67 -20.33 33.69
N ASN A 638 37.49 -21.62 33.94
CA ASN A 638 36.59 -22.47 33.16
C ASN A 638 35.37 -22.82 33.98
N TRP A 639 34.23 -22.84 33.34
CA TRP A 639 32.99 -23.29 33.97
C TRP A 639 32.62 -24.67 33.44
N VAL A 640 32.56 -25.64 34.37
CA VAL A 640 32.47 -27.08 34.11
C VAL A 640 31.20 -27.63 34.72
N LEU A 641 30.43 -28.40 33.94
CA LEU A 641 29.35 -29.23 34.47
C LEU A 641 29.94 -30.49 35.09
N VAL A 642 29.64 -30.72 36.36
CA VAL A 642 30.15 -31.85 37.13
C VAL A 642 28.98 -32.74 37.54
N ARG A 643 29.06 -34.02 37.18
CA ARG A 643 28.05 -35.00 37.52
C ARG A 643 28.02 -35.29 39.00
N THR A 644 26.87 -35.27 39.60
CA THR A 644 26.63 -35.69 40.99
C THR A 644 26.23 -37.19 41.02
N GLU A 645 26.31 -37.80 42.20
CA GLU A 645 25.78 -39.14 42.43
C GLU A 645 24.26 -39.20 42.56
N GLN A 646 23.60 -38.06 42.58
CA GLN A 646 22.15 -37.95 42.75
C GLN A 646 21.40 -38.19 41.46
N LEU A 647 20.41 -39.06 41.50
CA LEU A 647 19.49 -39.26 40.40
C LEU A 647 18.55 -38.07 40.24
N THR A 648 18.20 -37.77 39.00
CA THR A 648 17.19 -36.73 38.70
C THR A 648 15.84 -37.08 39.28
N ASP A 649 15.03 -36.08 39.58
CA ASP A 649 13.64 -36.32 40.03
C ASP A 649 12.84 -37.13 39.02
N THR A 650 13.09 -36.95 37.72
CA THR A 650 12.46 -37.74 36.67
C THR A 650 12.90 -39.21 36.72
N SER A 651 14.17 -39.48 36.94
CA SER A 651 14.72 -40.84 37.10
C SER A 651 14.17 -41.51 38.37
N LEU A 652 14.09 -40.78 39.48
CA LEU A 652 13.49 -41.27 40.71
C LEU A 652 11.99 -41.56 40.56
N ILE A 653 11.25 -40.72 39.84
CA ILE A 653 9.85 -40.94 39.51
C ILE A 653 9.70 -42.18 38.63
N ALA A 654 10.56 -42.38 37.65
CA ALA A 654 10.55 -43.55 36.78
C ALA A 654 10.76 -44.85 37.60
N LYS A 655 11.79 -44.87 38.46
CA LYS A 655 12.04 -45.96 39.40
C LYS A 655 10.85 -46.22 40.32
N ASN A 656 10.24 -45.18 40.86
CA ASN A 656 9.08 -45.28 41.77
C ASN A 656 7.83 -45.72 41.04
N THR A 657 7.67 -45.39 39.77
CA THR A 657 6.51 -45.81 38.97
C THR A 657 6.55 -47.31 38.73
N PHE A 658 7.72 -47.90 38.41
CA PHE A 658 7.87 -49.36 38.26
C PHE A 658 7.50 -50.07 39.56
N ALA A 659 7.96 -49.59 40.69
CA ALA A 659 7.60 -50.13 41.98
C ALA A 659 6.10 -49.98 42.31
N SER A 660 5.44 -48.98 41.75
CA SER A 660 4.00 -48.78 41.97
C SER A 660 3.10 -49.68 41.11
N LEU A 661 3.57 -50.11 39.93
CA LEU A 661 2.86 -51.10 39.12
C LEU A 661 2.69 -52.42 39.87
N SER A 662 3.67 -52.84 40.64
CA SER A 662 3.54 -54.05 41.47
C SER A 662 2.45 -53.96 42.49
N SER A 663 2.05 -52.78 42.91
CA SER A 663 0.94 -52.55 43.85
C SER A 663 -0.46 -52.59 43.23
N LEU A 664 -0.59 -52.27 41.96
CA LEU A 664 -1.82 -52.36 41.19
C LEU A 664 -2.25 -53.80 41.09
N PHE A 665 -1.29 -54.72 40.99
CA PHE A 665 -1.51 -56.15 41.02
C PHE A 665 -2.37 -56.62 42.21
N TYR A 666 -1.95 -56.35 43.44
CA TYR A 666 -2.74 -56.68 44.61
C TYR A 666 -4.09 -56.03 44.67
N THR A 667 -4.23 -54.91 43.98
CA THR A 667 -5.50 -54.17 43.92
C THR A 667 -6.51 -54.94 43.06
N HIS A 668 -6.07 -55.43 41.87
CA HIS A 668 -6.92 -56.25 40.97
C HIS A 668 -7.23 -57.66 41.53
N LEU A 669 -6.30 -58.27 42.28
CA LEU A 669 -6.57 -59.58 42.87
C LEU A 669 -7.58 -59.54 44.00
N SER A 670 -7.67 -58.43 44.72
CA SER A 670 -8.52 -58.33 45.92
C SER A 670 -10.00 -58.59 45.62
N PRO A 671 -10.65 -58.04 44.59
CA PRO A 671 -12.05 -58.35 44.27
C PRO A 671 -12.27 -59.83 43.87
N VAL A 672 -11.35 -60.42 43.13
CA VAL A 672 -11.40 -61.83 42.71
C VAL A 672 -11.27 -62.73 43.96
N TYR A 673 -10.29 -62.47 44.84
CA TYR A 673 -10.13 -63.21 46.08
C TYR A 673 -11.35 -63.11 47.00
N ASN A 674 -11.89 -61.90 47.13
CA ASN A 674 -13.11 -61.63 47.89
C ASN A 674 -14.33 -62.31 47.25
N HIS A 675 -14.37 -62.49 45.94
CA HIS A 675 -15.37 -63.27 45.29
C HIS A 675 -15.24 -64.78 45.62
N LEU A 676 -14.04 -65.30 45.50
CA LEU A 676 -13.73 -66.70 45.78
C LEU A 676 -13.97 -67.08 47.27
N ARG A 677 -13.79 -66.18 48.21
CA ARG A 677 -13.99 -66.38 49.65
C ARG A 677 -15.42 -66.11 50.16
N THR A 678 -16.23 -65.41 49.38
CA THR A 678 -17.60 -65.07 49.83
C THR A 678 -18.54 -66.24 49.60
N ALA A 679 -18.77 -67.05 50.64
CA ALA A 679 -20.06 -67.50 51.10
C ALA A 679 -19.90 -68.42 52.29
N PRO A 680 -20.15 -67.94 53.51
CA PRO A 680 -20.30 -68.86 54.67
C PRO A 680 -21.50 -69.70 54.45
N GLY A 681 -21.37 -71.01 54.36
CA GLY A 681 -22.43 -71.98 54.48
C GLY A 681 -23.39 -72.20 53.32
N SER A 682 -23.13 -71.68 52.15
CA SER A 682 -23.95 -71.98 50.98
C SER A 682 -23.41 -73.19 50.22
N SER A 683 -24.16 -74.26 50.32
CA SER A 683 -24.07 -75.35 49.37
C SER A 683 -24.65 -75.02 48.01
N SER A 684 -24.85 -73.77 47.72
CA SER A 684 -25.42 -73.29 46.46
C SER A 684 -24.29 -73.08 45.44
N PRO A 685 -24.44 -73.65 44.24
CA PRO A 685 -23.50 -73.49 43.17
C PRO A 685 -23.25 -72.01 42.89
N LYS A 686 -21.96 -71.64 42.77
CA LYS A 686 -21.56 -70.31 42.30
C LYS A 686 -21.73 -70.31 40.79
N ASN A 687 -22.92 -70.03 40.34
CA ASN A 687 -23.25 -69.93 38.93
C ASN A 687 -23.80 -68.56 38.63
N GLY A 688 -23.04 -67.72 37.99
CA GLY A 688 -23.53 -66.41 37.58
C GLY A 688 -22.54 -65.33 37.40
N LEU A 689 -23.08 -64.19 36.99
CA LEU A 689 -22.37 -62.94 36.80
C LEU A 689 -22.12 -62.28 38.16
N TRP A 690 -20.90 -61.79 38.35
CA TRP A 690 -20.57 -60.97 39.49
C TRP A 690 -19.96 -59.65 39.06
N VAL A 691 -20.14 -58.61 39.80
CA VAL A 691 -19.58 -57.29 39.59
C VAL A 691 -19.06 -56.74 40.91
N LYS A 692 -17.86 -56.23 40.93
CA LYS A 692 -17.26 -55.65 42.11
C LYS A 692 -16.54 -54.33 41.78
N SER A 693 -16.82 -53.29 42.53
CA SER A 693 -16.04 -52.05 42.49
C SER A 693 -14.80 -52.21 43.37
N LEU A 694 -13.72 -51.59 42.93
CA LEU A 694 -12.49 -51.52 43.73
C LEU A 694 -12.07 -50.07 43.91
N GLY A 695 -11.62 -49.74 45.07
CA GLY A 695 -11.05 -48.43 45.42
C GLY A 695 -9.98 -48.62 46.45
N ARG A 696 -8.76 -48.11 46.15
CA ARG A 696 -7.63 -48.25 47.06
C ARG A 696 -6.73 -47.03 47.05
N ARG A 697 -6.23 -46.65 48.21
CA ARG A 697 -5.18 -45.67 48.38
C ARG A 697 -3.95 -46.35 48.92
N ILE A 698 -2.85 -46.25 48.19
CA ILE A 698 -1.59 -46.84 48.52
C ILE A 698 -0.57 -45.74 48.70
N LYS A 699 0.26 -45.83 49.73
CA LYS A 699 1.40 -44.93 49.97
C LYS A 699 2.66 -45.77 49.98
N PHE A 700 3.66 -45.34 49.24
CA PHE A 700 5.00 -45.89 49.24
C PHE A 700 5.98 -44.91 49.85
N LYS A 701 6.93 -45.39 50.55
CA LYS A 701 8.12 -44.67 51.03
C LYS A 701 9.32 -45.56 50.73
N PHE A 702 10.29 -44.99 50.02
CA PHE A 702 11.51 -45.74 49.67
C PHE A 702 12.66 -45.33 50.57
N LYS A 703 13.73 -46.08 50.54
CA LYS A 703 14.95 -45.86 51.40
C LYS A 703 15.66 -44.53 51.07
N ASP A 704 15.51 -44.00 49.87
CA ASP A 704 16.07 -42.73 49.40
C ASP A 704 15.21 -41.52 49.78
N ASP A 705 14.31 -41.70 50.78
CA ASP A 705 13.35 -40.72 51.27
C ASP A 705 12.42 -40.13 50.22
N THR A 706 12.27 -40.83 49.10
CA THR A 706 11.25 -40.56 48.11
C THR A 706 9.97 -41.36 48.39
N GLY A 707 8.83 -40.81 48.03
CA GLY A 707 7.53 -41.50 48.20
C GLY A 707 6.57 -41.21 47.06
N SER A 708 5.55 -42.04 47.02
CA SER A 708 4.44 -41.81 46.12
C SER A 708 3.12 -42.20 46.76
N ARG A 709 2.06 -41.58 46.31
CA ARG A 709 0.67 -41.91 46.67
C ARG A 709 -0.10 -42.24 45.40
N ILE A 710 -0.77 -43.42 45.44
CA ILE A 710 -1.58 -43.88 44.33
C ILE A 710 -3.01 -44.01 44.86
N ASN A 711 -3.95 -43.41 44.14
CA ASN A 711 -5.39 -43.65 44.33
C ASN A 711 -5.82 -44.45 43.10
N VAL A 712 -6.40 -45.61 43.35
CA VAL A 712 -6.94 -46.50 42.30
C VAL A 712 -8.44 -46.63 42.48
N PHE A 713 -9.15 -46.51 41.41
CA PHE A 713 -10.58 -46.79 41.35
C PHE A 713 -10.90 -47.61 40.12
N GLY A 714 -11.78 -48.56 40.25
CA GLY A 714 -12.09 -49.43 39.10
C GLY A 714 -13.31 -50.36 39.33
N LEU A 715 -13.54 -51.14 38.30
CA LEU A 715 -14.62 -52.12 38.27
C LEU A 715 -14.10 -53.40 37.69
N GLU A 716 -14.44 -54.51 38.32
CA GLU A 716 -14.21 -55.86 37.79
C GLU A 716 -15.55 -56.61 37.71
N THR A 717 -15.68 -57.39 36.65
CA THR A 717 -16.83 -58.21 36.38
C THR A 717 -16.37 -59.60 35.93
N GLY A 718 -17.03 -60.60 36.34
CA GLY A 718 -16.72 -61.98 35.92
C GLY A 718 -17.93 -62.87 35.95
N TYR A 719 -17.72 -64.02 35.41
CA TYR A 719 -18.72 -65.11 35.39
C TYR A 719 -18.05 -66.41 35.80
N ASP A 720 -18.74 -67.23 36.72
CA ASP A 720 -18.27 -68.51 37.07
C ASP A 720 -19.39 -69.52 37.03
N ARG A 721 -18.97 -70.75 36.94
CA ARG A 721 -19.86 -71.91 36.91
C ARG A 721 -19.25 -73.11 37.59
N ASP A 722 -20.05 -73.83 38.39
CA ASP A 722 -19.68 -75.11 38.89
C ASP A 722 -19.66 -76.14 37.75
N VAL A 723 -18.47 -76.62 37.42
CA VAL A 723 -18.28 -77.57 36.31
C VAL A 723 -18.25 -79.00 36.77
N TRP A 724 -18.03 -79.23 38.04
CA TRP A 724 -18.06 -80.59 38.67
C TRP A 724 -18.46 -80.48 40.11
N SER A 725 -19.34 -81.43 40.52
CA SER A 725 -19.79 -81.55 41.90
C SER A 725 -20.01 -83.05 42.22
N ASN A 726 -19.39 -83.59 43.30
CA ASN A 726 -19.49 -84.94 43.72
C ASN A 726 -19.22 -85.09 45.23
N GLY A 727 -20.14 -85.63 46.01
CA GLY A 727 -19.98 -85.95 47.43
C GLY A 727 -19.69 -84.77 48.34
N GLY A 728 -20.18 -83.51 47.93
CA GLY A 728 -19.88 -82.25 48.62
C GLY A 728 -18.59 -81.54 48.21
N ASN A 729 -17.82 -82.10 47.27
CA ASN A 729 -16.69 -81.49 46.63
C ASN A 729 -17.15 -80.73 45.35
N ILE A 730 -16.74 -79.53 45.17
CA ILE A 730 -17.17 -78.67 44.06
C ILE A 730 -15.91 -78.07 43.37
N LEU A 731 -15.89 -78.19 42.06
CA LEU A 731 -14.93 -77.44 41.19
C LEU A 731 -15.68 -76.35 40.40
N SER A 732 -15.34 -75.14 40.62
CA SER A 732 -15.87 -74.01 39.88
C SER A 732 -14.79 -73.42 38.96
N LEU A 733 -15.16 -73.05 37.75
CA LEU A 733 -14.29 -72.34 36.78
C LEU A 733 -14.93 -70.98 36.47
N GLY A 734 -14.11 -69.95 36.37
CA GLY A 734 -14.60 -68.65 36.05
C GLY A 734 -13.56 -67.80 35.27
N PHE A 735 -14.05 -66.77 34.66
CA PHE A 735 -13.23 -65.76 34.04
C PHE A 735 -13.67 -64.34 34.48
N TYR A 736 -12.78 -63.39 34.36
CA TYR A 736 -13.11 -62.01 34.75
C TYR A 736 -12.35 -61.05 33.86
N GLY A 737 -12.88 -59.84 33.77
CA GLY A 737 -12.23 -58.71 33.17
C GLY A 737 -12.49 -57.45 34.00
N GLY A 738 -11.58 -56.49 33.91
CA GLY A 738 -11.65 -55.26 34.72
C GLY A 738 -10.97 -54.08 34.09
N TYR A 739 -11.35 -52.91 34.62
CA TYR A 739 -10.74 -51.62 34.29
C TYR A 739 -10.49 -50.84 35.57
N THR A 740 -9.27 -50.22 35.61
CA THR A 740 -8.96 -49.28 36.70
C THR A 740 -8.32 -47.99 36.17
N ASP A 741 -8.73 -46.86 36.74
CA ASP A 741 -8.06 -45.56 36.67
C ASP A 741 -7.19 -45.41 37.91
N SER A 742 -5.93 -45.06 37.71
CA SER A 742 -4.98 -44.76 38.76
C SER A 742 -4.41 -43.35 38.67
N ARG A 743 -4.44 -42.65 39.81
CA ARG A 743 -3.86 -41.30 39.92
C ARG A 743 -2.71 -41.32 40.91
N GLN A 744 -1.55 -40.92 40.44
CA GLN A 744 -0.31 -40.98 41.19
C GLN A 744 0.18 -39.57 41.52
N LYS A 745 0.67 -39.35 42.73
CA LYS A 745 1.33 -38.13 43.15
C LYS A 745 2.67 -38.54 43.80
N TYR A 746 3.72 -38.02 43.29
CA TYR A 746 5.08 -38.24 43.82
C TYR A 746 5.44 -37.14 44.81
N ASP A 747 6.26 -37.44 45.81
CA ASP A 747 6.65 -36.46 46.85
C ASP A 747 7.57 -35.35 46.29
N ARG A 748 8.29 -35.60 45.21
CA ARG A 748 9.01 -34.64 44.42
C ARG A 748 8.23 -34.36 43.12
N SER A 749 8.33 -33.18 42.61
CA SER A 749 7.54 -32.56 41.51
C SER A 749 7.06 -33.48 40.36
N GLY A 750 6.08 -34.31 40.61
CA GLY A 750 5.50 -35.14 39.55
C GLY A 750 4.11 -35.64 39.82
N LYS A 751 3.38 -35.94 38.76
CA LYS A 751 2.04 -36.56 38.78
C LYS A 751 1.99 -37.66 37.72
N GLY A 752 1.26 -38.75 38.03
CA GLY A 752 1.00 -39.81 37.07
C GLY A 752 -0.50 -40.09 36.98
N ASN A 753 -0.94 -40.48 35.81
CA ASN A 753 -2.25 -41.05 35.56
C ASN A 753 -2.05 -42.34 34.77
N GLY A 754 -2.82 -43.36 35.10
CA GLY A 754 -2.73 -44.61 34.36
C GLY A 754 -4.04 -45.37 34.30
N ASN A 755 -4.24 -46.05 33.20
CA ASN A 755 -5.34 -46.97 32.99
C ASN A 755 -4.80 -48.41 32.98
N THR A 756 -5.48 -49.33 33.65
CA THR A 756 -5.13 -50.74 33.58
C THR A 756 -6.36 -51.55 33.20
N TYR A 757 -6.24 -52.35 32.19
CA TYR A 757 -7.22 -53.35 31.78
C TYR A 757 -6.75 -54.71 32.23
N SER A 758 -7.64 -55.50 32.78
CA SER A 758 -7.36 -56.85 33.23
C SER A 758 -8.24 -57.90 32.56
N LEU A 759 -7.67 -59.07 32.32
CA LEU A 759 -8.40 -60.26 31.90
C LEU A 759 -7.80 -61.46 32.63
N GLY A 760 -8.66 -62.28 33.23
CA GLY A 760 -8.16 -63.44 34.00
C GLY A 760 -9.11 -64.62 33.99
N LEU A 761 -8.50 -65.74 34.30
CA LEU A 761 -9.18 -67.00 34.51
C LEU A 761 -8.92 -67.48 35.94
N TYR A 762 -9.87 -68.11 36.54
CA TYR A 762 -9.69 -68.72 37.87
C TYR A 762 -10.40 -70.06 38.00
N SER A 763 -9.86 -70.88 38.91
CA SER A 763 -10.54 -72.09 39.35
C SER A 763 -10.60 -72.12 40.87
N ALA A 764 -11.71 -72.60 41.40
CA ALA A 764 -11.87 -72.79 42.84
C ALA A 764 -12.34 -74.25 43.11
N PHE A 765 -11.52 -74.98 43.82
CA PHE A 765 -11.84 -76.28 44.28
C PHE A 765 -12.16 -76.28 45.76
N ASN A 766 -13.36 -76.63 46.17
CA ASN A 766 -13.83 -76.69 47.55
C ASN A 766 -14.18 -78.14 47.89
N THR A 767 -13.74 -78.60 49.04
CA THR A 767 -14.06 -79.97 49.51
C THR A 767 -15.19 -79.95 50.56
N ALA A 768 -15.89 -81.11 50.76
CA ALA A 768 -16.92 -81.34 51.77
C ALA A 768 -16.35 -81.00 53.18
N ASP A 769 -15.03 -81.27 53.43
CA ASP A 769 -14.35 -81.03 54.70
C ASP A 769 -13.83 -79.58 54.85
N ARG A 770 -14.35 -78.72 53.94
CA ARG A 770 -14.04 -77.24 53.90
C ARG A 770 -12.60 -76.86 53.64
N TYR A 771 -11.83 -77.69 53.03
CA TYR A 771 -10.54 -77.27 52.38
C TYR A 771 -10.85 -76.61 51.05
N PHE A 772 -10.02 -75.65 50.68
CA PHE A 772 -10.15 -74.99 49.38
C PHE A 772 -8.77 -74.84 48.74
N ILE A 773 -8.75 -74.86 47.41
CA ILE A 773 -7.62 -74.50 46.56
C ILE A 773 -8.15 -73.60 45.47
N ASN A 774 -7.63 -72.39 45.40
CA ASN A 774 -7.96 -71.42 44.35
C ASN A 774 -6.69 -71.15 43.50
N ILE A 775 -6.89 -71.13 42.18
CA ILE A 775 -5.84 -70.79 41.19
C ILE A 775 -6.37 -69.66 40.36
N VAL A 776 -5.60 -68.60 40.23
CA VAL A 776 -5.91 -67.40 39.42
C VAL A 776 -4.77 -67.14 38.47
N GLY A 777 -5.08 -66.97 37.17
CA GLY A 777 -4.16 -66.49 36.13
C GLY A 777 -4.71 -65.25 35.52
N SER A 778 -3.91 -64.18 35.38
CA SER A 778 -4.36 -62.90 34.90
C SER A 778 -3.33 -62.28 33.95
N TYR A 779 -3.83 -61.48 33.05
CA TYR A 779 -3.07 -60.64 32.13
C TYR A 779 -3.55 -59.20 32.21
N PHE A 780 -2.60 -58.24 32.27
CA PHE A 780 -2.89 -56.83 32.44
C PHE A 780 -2.20 -56.01 31.34
N TRP A 781 -2.92 -55.03 30.81
CA TRP A 781 -2.41 -53.94 29.95
C TRP A 781 -2.42 -52.66 30.75
N HIS A 782 -1.25 -51.99 30.81
CA HIS A 782 -1.06 -50.75 31.56
C HIS A 782 -0.68 -49.64 30.60
N ASP A 783 -1.49 -48.57 30.54
CA ASP A 783 -1.22 -47.29 29.87
C ASP A 783 -0.94 -46.26 30.94
N GLN A 784 0.26 -45.68 30.93
CA GLN A 784 0.73 -44.77 31.97
C GLN A 784 1.24 -43.48 31.38
N LYS A 785 0.89 -42.35 31.99
CA LYS A 785 1.40 -41.03 31.66
C LYS A 785 1.94 -40.38 32.90
N ILE A 786 3.20 -39.96 32.85
CA ILE A 786 3.89 -39.24 33.94
C ILE A 786 4.19 -37.83 33.47
N THR A 787 3.98 -36.82 34.32
CA THR A 787 4.42 -35.46 34.13
C THR A 787 5.35 -35.06 35.28
N SER A 788 6.51 -34.51 34.94
CA SER A 788 7.53 -34.05 35.90
C SER A 788 8.08 -32.70 35.39
N HIS A 789 8.91 -32.03 36.16
CA HIS A 789 9.61 -30.80 35.79
C HIS A 789 11.10 -30.94 36.11
N MET A 790 11.95 -30.43 35.22
CA MET A 790 13.36 -30.26 35.48
C MET A 790 13.60 -29.09 36.44
N PRO A 791 14.79 -28.94 37.02
CA PRO A 791 15.12 -27.84 37.95
C PRO A 791 14.97 -26.45 37.37
N ASP A 792 15.08 -26.29 36.06
CA ASP A 792 14.86 -25.05 35.31
C ASP A 792 13.38 -24.72 35.06
N GLY A 793 12.45 -25.63 35.45
CA GLY A 793 11.01 -25.50 35.24
C GLY A 793 10.51 -26.14 33.94
N THR A 794 11.39 -26.70 33.11
CA THR A 794 11.03 -27.41 31.88
C THR A 794 10.16 -28.64 32.20
N GLY A 795 9.00 -28.74 31.58
CA GLY A 795 8.07 -29.85 31.74
C GLY A 795 8.54 -31.11 30.98
N VAL A 796 8.57 -32.25 31.67
CA VAL A 796 8.86 -33.57 31.10
C VAL A 796 7.59 -34.41 31.11
N ILE A 797 7.23 -34.98 29.98
CA ILE A 797 6.10 -35.89 29.82
C ILE A 797 6.62 -37.22 29.33
N SER A 798 6.40 -38.27 30.12
CA SER A 798 6.67 -39.67 29.70
C SER A 798 5.34 -40.42 29.56
N LYS A 799 5.20 -41.16 28.49
CA LYS A 799 4.08 -42.08 28.23
C LYS A 799 4.65 -43.42 27.91
N TYR A 800 4.11 -44.45 28.52
CA TYR A 800 4.55 -45.82 28.24
C TYR A 800 3.40 -46.78 28.45
N ASP A 801 3.40 -47.82 27.62
CA ASP A 801 2.50 -48.93 27.70
C ASP A 801 3.32 -50.15 28.11
N THR A 802 2.79 -50.93 29.03
CA THR A 802 3.40 -52.20 29.42
C THR A 802 2.33 -53.25 29.69
N ASN A 803 2.75 -54.49 29.79
CA ASN A 803 1.86 -55.56 30.17
C ASN A 803 2.50 -56.43 31.25
N SER A 804 1.63 -57.12 31.99
CA SER A 804 2.07 -58.00 33.05
C SER A 804 1.26 -59.28 33.08
N TRP A 805 1.90 -60.33 33.55
CA TRP A 805 1.32 -61.63 33.79
C TRP A 805 1.31 -61.94 35.27
N GLN A 806 0.27 -62.65 35.69
CA GLN A 806 0.15 -63.11 37.09
C GLN A 806 -0.35 -64.53 37.14
N ALA A 807 0.20 -65.28 38.06
CA ALA A 807 -0.31 -66.57 38.49
C ALA A 807 -0.31 -66.62 40.01
N SER A 808 -1.43 -67.02 40.57
CA SER A 808 -1.64 -67.07 42.02
C SER A 808 -2.30 -68.39 42.42
N VAL A 809 -1.78 -69.01 43.46
CA VAL A 809 -2.35 -70.23 44.05
C VAL A 809 -2.46 -69.96 45.54
N PHE A 810 -3.62 -70.23 46.08
CA PHE A 810 -3.79 -70.25 47.54
C PHE A 810 -4.74 -71.37 47.98
N ALA A 811 -4.36 -71.96 49.14
CA ALA A 811 -5.06 -73.07 49.74
C ALA A 811 -5.28 -72.81 51.21
N GLY A 812 -6.37 -73.32 51.74
CA GLY A 812 -6.72 -73.12 53.16
C GLY A 812 -7.83 -74.08 53.60
N ARG A 813 -8.18 -73.90 54.82
CA ARG A 813 -9.28 -74.59 55.42
C ARG A 813 -10.17 -73.64 56.26
N ARG A 814 -11.44 -73.79 56.14
CA ARG A 814 -12.38 -72.99 56.93
C ARG A 814 -12.84 -73.88 58.17
N PHE A 815 -12.81 -73.20 59.33
CA PHE A 815 -13.29 -73.69 60.57
C PHE A 815 -14.44 -72.79 61.01
N ASP A 816 -15.65 -73.41 61.09
CA ASP A 816 -16.84 -72.66 61.52
C ASP A 816 -17.09 -72.91 63.02
N PHE A 817 -17.42 -71.83 63.73
CA PHE A 817 -17.77 -71.86 65.16
C PHE A 817 -19.25 -71.55 65.35
N ALA A 818 -19.76 -71.67 66.57
CA ALA A 818 -21.10 -71.32 66.92
C ALA A 818 -21.41 -69.88 66.61
N GLU A 819 -22.68 -69.53 66.28
CA GLU A 819 -23.19 -68.19 66.00
C GLU A 819 -22.66 -67.53 64.71
N GLY A 820 -22.20 -68.31 63.72
CA GLY A 820 -21.81 -67.81 62.39
C GLY A 820 -20.39 -67.25 62.31
N TRP A 821 -19.58 -67.35 63.37
CA TRP A 821 -18.15 -67.06 63.33
C TRP A 821 -17.38 -68.17 62.67
N PHE A 822 -16.36 -67.72 61.86
CA PHE A 822 -15.41 -68.71 61.25
C PHE A 822 -14.00 -68.15 61.27
N ILE A 823 -13.02 -69.06 61.20
CA ILE A 823 -11.64 -68.75 60.94
C ILE A 823 -11.22 -69.50 59.65
N GLU A 824 -10.57 -68.84 58.76
CA GLU A 824 -10.13 -69.41 57.49
C GLU A 824 -8.65 -69.16 57.30
N PRO A 825 -7.74 -69.90 57.91
CA PRO A 825 -6.35 -69.84 57.65
C PRO A 825 -6.08 -70.29 56.22
N SER A 826 -5.28 -69.50 55.51
CA SER A 826 -4.88 -69.79 54.15
C SER A 826 -3.42 -69.38 53.90
N VAL A 827 -2.76 -70.12 53.04
CA VAL A 827 -1.40 -69.87 52.54
C VAL A 827 -1.47 -69.74 51.03
N GLY A 828 -0.77 -68.80 50.48
CA GLY A 828 -0.71 -68.62 49.02
C GLY A 828 0.65 -68.21 48.53
N ALA A 829 0.86 -68.42 47.26
CA ALA A 829 1.97 -67.95 46.51
C ALA A 829 1.49 -67.21 45.28
N ASP A 830 2.04 -66.03 45.08
CA ASP A 830 1.80 -65.20 43.91
C ASP A 830 3.07 -65.04 43.10
N TYR A 831 2.98 -65.24 41.81
CA TYR A 831 4.03 -64.94 40.85
C TYR A 831 3.59 -63.87 39.88
N MET A 832 4.38 -62.79 39.69
CA MET A 832 4.14 -61.77 38.72
C MET A 832 5.36 -61.52 37.86
N MET A 833 5.10 -61.34 36.60
CA MET A 833 6.08 -60.92 35.63
C MET A 833 5.58 -59.64 34.91
N ILE A 834 6.33 -58.54 35.06
CA ILE A 834 6.08 -57.29 34.34
C ILE A 834 7.07 -57.23 33.18
N ASN A 835 6.58 -57.02 31.96
CA ASN A 835 7.46 -56.86 30.80
C ASN A 835 8.21 -55.54 30.93
N GLY A 836 9.51 -55.53 30.56
CA GLY A 836 10.39 -54.42 30.73
C GLY A 836 9.88 -53.15 30.08
N LEU A 837 10.10 -52.04 30.76
CA LEU A 837 9.84 -50.69 30.21
C LEU A 837 11.13 -50.24 29.48
N LEU A 838 10.99 -49.92 28.21
CA LEU A 838 11.99 -49.13 27.49
C LEU A 838 11.61 -47.65 27.70
N TYR A 839 12.47 -46.93 28.42
CA TYR A 839 12.36 -45.46 28.61
C TYR A 839 13.08 -44.70 27.51
#